data_5219d526bafe9619d9e5461a2c23f99b
#
_entry.id   5219d526bafe9619d9e5461a2c23f99b
#
_cell.length_a   1.000
_cell.length_b   1.000
_cell.length_c   1.000
_cell.angle_alpha   90.00
_cell.angle_beta   90.00
_cell.angle_gamma   90.00
#
_symmetry.space_group_name_H-M   'P 1'
#
loop_
_entity.id
_entity.type
_entity.pdbx_description
1 polymer ?
#
loop_
_entity_poly.entity_id
_entity_poly.type
_entity_poly.pdbx_seq_one_letter_code
_entity_poly.pdbx_strand_id
1 'polypeptide(L)'
;MDVKKHITALGFIPKNGTSGIYHKIYSDHNNYVISIDFDKEHIEYGDKIIAESKTTQNFSQPENFVVLECVDRLLTKGYKPQNLVLEKTWPSGHGTSGRLDICVNREDGTPYMLIECKTYGKEYNKELAKIRKDGGQLFTYFQLSGGKADVIMLYASELKGNKFIHVNEIIKIEDDYRNGDVKDIYEKWNKLTKDNGIFDSWVQPYNFQSKALTKEQLKEIKAEDSSFIFNRFLEILRHNVVSDKGNAFNKIFTLFLCKVYDETTTGEGEELKFQWLEGRDNHVDFQLRLTDLYSKGMKKFLNRTVSDFNNEDFDKRCANLNEDTKQYLLREVNKLRLEKNNEFAIKEVYDSVSFEENAKVVKEVVELIQGYRIRYNKRQQYLSDFFELLLTTGLKQEAGQYFTPVPIAQFIIKSLPLDSIMAETLSRKDGEILPYMIDYAAGSGHFITEFMHEVQNIINGCDTSKYIEETKKHLINWQNCHFDWATDYVYGVEKDYRLVKVGKVGCYLHGDGLANVILSDGLANFSNNKEYKGKLRKQGNDGQKDNQQFDILLSNPPYSVSSFRQTTRDYYTEQDFELYNSLTDNSSEIECLFVERIKQLLKDGGIAGVILPSSILSNSGIYTKTREIILQYFDIIAIAELGSNTFMATNTNTVVLFLRRRDNYFAANTKIAVDAYFRTLNDVTINGIETPASKYVAHVWEGLNYADYVTLLQKSPNDKVRAHEIYYEYKKKISAKSNTKLLDEILNVEAEKLLYFILAYPQKVVIVKSGEKDVEKCFLGYEFSNRRGNEGIHAIQKGKNIDECTKLFDANSYDNPDKASTYVYRAFKGDYAMPIAESMQTHI
;
A
#
# COMPACT_ATOMS: atom_id res chain seq x y z
N MET A 1 30.13 -28.35 13.20
CA MET A 1 29.23 -28.69 12.12
C MET A 1 29.04 -30.20 12.09
N ASP A 2 27.79 -30.70 11.94
CA ASP A 2 27.55 -32.13 11.74
C ASP A 2 27.72 -32.48 10.27
N VAL A 3 28.90 -32.99 9.90
CA VAL A 3 29.26 -33.27 8.50
C VAL A 3 28.33 -34.30 7.87
N LYS A 4 27.90 -35.30 8.61
CA LYS A 4 27.04 -36.37 8.12
C LYS A 4 25.64 -35.81 7.78
N LYS A 5 25.10 -34.99 8.65
CA LYS A 5 23.84 -34.29 8.41
C LYS A 5 23.96 -33.38 7.19
N HIS A 6 25.07 -32.66 7.04
CA HIS A 6 25.30 -31.74 5.93
C HIS A 6 25.31 -32.46 4.57
N ILE A 7 26.08 -33.53 4.41
CA ILE A 7 26.16 -34.27 3.16
C ILE A 7 24.86 -35.02 2.83
N THR A 8 24.17 -35.52 3.83
CA THR A 8 22.86 -36.19 3.62
C THR A 8 21.82 -35.17 3.11
N ALA A 9 21.87 -33.94 3.63
CA ALA A 9 20.99 -32.85 3.14
C ALA A 9 21.32 -32.43 1.69
N LEU A 10 22.56 -32.61 1.22
CA LEU A 10 22.97 -32.44 -0.18
C LEU A 10 22.54 -33.60 -1.09
N GLY A 11 21.99 -34.67 -0.53
CA GLY A 11 21.56 -35.86 -1.27
C GLY A 11 22.63 -36.91 -1.49
N PHE A 12 23.74 -36.88 -0.73
CA PHE A 12 24.72 -37.97 -0.73
C PHE A 12 24.16 -39.16 0.02
N ILE A 13 24.28 -40.34 -0.58
CA ILE A 13 23.82 -41.61 -0.02
C ILE A 13 25.00 -42.55 0.27
N PRO A 14 24.89 -43.45 1.25
CA PRO A 14 25.93 -44.48 1.51
C PRO A 14 26.22 -45.31 0.27
N LYS A 15 27.48 -45.58 -0.02
CA LYS A 15 27.88 -46.45 -1.14
C LYS A 15 27.78 -47.93 -0.71
N ASN A 16 26.96 -48.68 -1.44
CA ASN A 16 26.78 -50.12 -1.16
C ASN A 16 28.13 -50.88 -1.14
N GLY A 17 28.30 -51.71 -0.11
CA GLY A 17 29.50 -52.56 0.02
C GLY A 17 30.77 -51.84 0.57
N THR A 18 30.68 -50.59 0.99
CA THR A 18 31.76 -49.82 1.60
C THR A 18 31.31 -49.17 2.90
N SER A 19 32.14 -49.28 3.95
CA SER A 19 31.91 -48.56 5.21
C SER A 19 32.46 -47.13 5.10
N GLY A 20 31.71 -46.13 5.58
CA GLY A 20 32.23 -44.74 5.69
C GLY A 20 32.23 -43.93 4.39
N ILE A 21 31.89 -44.50 3.23
CA ILE A 21 31.89 -43.77 1.95
C ILE A 21 30.44 -43.38 1.55
N TYR A 22 30.25 -42.11 1.25
CA TYR A 22 29.00 -41.56 0.70
C TYR A 22 29.28 -41.04 -0.73
N HIS A 23 28.25 -41.13 -1.60
CA HIS A 23 28.38 -40.64 -2.97
C HIS A 23 27.11 -39.99 -3.44
N LYS A 24 27.21 -39.05 -4.41
CA LYS A 24 26.12 -38.48 -5.17
C LYS A 24 26.39 -38.63 -6.66
N ILE A 25 25.36 -39.05 -7.39
CA ILE A 25 25.42 -39.28 -8.84
C ILE A 25 24.66 -38.15 -9.54
N TYR A 26 25.28 -37.50 -10.49
CA TYR A 26 24.71 -36.44 -11.32
C TYR A 26 24.34 -37.04 -12.69
N SER A 27 23.07 -37.45 -12.81
CA SER A 27 22.57 -38.12 -14.04
C SER A 27 22.71 -37.23 -15.29
N ASP A 28 22.49 -35.94 -15.17
CA ASP A 28 22.53 -34.98 -16.27
C ASP A 28 23.97 -34.75 -16.78
N HIS A 29 24.98 -35.24 -16.08
CA HIS A 29 26.40 -35.15 -16.41
C HIS A 29 27.01 -36.52 -16.70
N ASN A 30 26.28 -37.37 -17.42
CA ASN A 30 26.72 -38.76 -17.75
C ASN A 30 27.08 -39.58 -16.50
N ASN A 31 26.25 -39.49 -15.48
CA ASN A 31 26.42 -40.18 -14.19
C ASN A 31 27.72 -39.84 -13.48
N TYR A 32 28.13 -38.56 -13.57
CA TYR A 32 29.27 -38.05 -12.83
C TYR A 32 29.14 -38.28 -11.33
N VAL A 33 30.18 -38.64 -10.63
CA VAL A 33 30.14 -39.03 -9.22
C VAL A 33 31.07 -38.19 -8.39
N ILE A 34 30.55 -37.61 -7.32
CA ILE A 34 31.33 -37.02 -6.22
C ILE A 34 31.21 -37.97 -5.03
N SER A 35 32.29 -38.27 -4.35
CA SER A 35 32.28 -39.13 -3.17
C SER A 35 32.99 -38.52 -1.96
N ILE A 36 32.57 -38.97 -0.77
CA ILE A 36 33.08 -38.47 0.51
C ILE A 36 33.45 -39.68 1.35
N ASP A 37 34.74 -39.72 1.73
CA ASP A 37 35.31 -40.75 2.55
C ASP A 37 35.50 -40.21 3.99
N PHE A 38 34.65 -40.72 4.90
CA PHE A 38 34.69 -40.31 6.31
C PHE A 38 35.92 -40.84 7.07
N ASP A 39 36.40 -41.99 6.68
CA ASP A 39 37.57 -42.62 7.36
C ASP A 39 38.85 -41.87 7.04
N LYS A 40 38.91 -41.24 5.88
CA LYS A 40 40.05 -40.42 5.45
C LYS A 40 39.79 -38.92 5.59
N GLU A 41 38.59 -38.52 6.03
CA GLU A 41 38.15 -37.13 6.06
C GLU A 41 38.39 -36.40 4.72
N HIS A 42 38.03 -37.08 3.61
CA HIS A 42 38.37 -36.64 2.26
C HIS A 42 37.16 -36.47 1.38
N ILE A 43 37.17 -35.40 0.56
CA ILE A 43 36.17 -35.09 -0.45
C ILE A 43 36.78 -35.34 -1.81
N GLU A 44 36.26 -36.33 -2.52
CA GLU A 44 36.70 -36.72 -3.86
C GLU A 44 35.74 -36.11 -4.90
N TYR A 45 36.19 -35.10 -5.61
CA TYR A 45 35.40 -34.41 -6.62
C TYR A 45 35.29 -35.16 -7.97
N GLY A 46 35.82 -36.38 -8.08
CA GLY A 46 35.75 -37.17 -9.30
C GLY A 46 36.88 -36.88 -10.27
N ASP A 47 36.82 -37.41 -11.50
CA ASP A 47 37.90 -37.38 -12.48
C ASP A 47 37.87 -36.17 -13.45
N LYS A 48 36.80 -35.39 -13.50
CA LYS A 48 36.64 -34.26 -14.42
C LYS A 48 36.83 -32.89 -13.79
N ILE A 49 36.48 -32.72 -12.54
CA ILE A 49 36.75 -31.48 -11.81
C ILE A 49 38.23 -31.43 -11.48
N ILE A 50 38.89 -30.36 -11.88
CA ILE A 50 40.34 -30.16 -11.66
C ILE A 50 40.50 -29.44 -10.31
N ALA A 51 41.27 -29.98 -9.40
CA ALA A 51 41.70 -29.31 -8.18
C ALA A 51 43.21 -29.03 -8.23
N GLU A 52 43.60 -27.75 -8.30
CA GLU A 52 45.02 -27.38 -8.34
C GLU A 52 45.73 -27.56 -6.98
N SER A 53 44.98 -27.69 -5.91
CA SER A 53 45.44 -27.99 -4.56
C SER A 53 44.48 -28.95 -3.86
N LYS A 54 44.88 -29.47 -2.66
CA LYS A 54 44.06 -30.40 -1.88
C LYS A 54 43.41 -29.77 -0.63
N THR A 55 43.44 -28.44 -0.50
CA THR A 55 42.99 -27.77 0.70
C THR A 55 41.46 -27.76 0.85
N THR A 56 40.72 -27.80 -0.25
CA THR A 56 39.26 -27.92 -0.26
C THR A 56 38.75 -29.37 -0.25
N GLN A 57 39.67 -30.35 -0.36
CA GLN A 57 39.36 -31.78 -0.43
C GLN A 57 39.34 -32.46 0.94
N ASN A 58 39.28 -31.75 2.05
CA ASN A 58 39.35 -32.32 3.40
C ASN A 58 38.31 -31.65 4.34
N PHE A 59 38.20 -32.17 5.56
CA PHE A 59 37.21 -31.67 6.55
C PHE A 59 37.78 -30.57 7.47
N SER A 60 39.00 -30.08 7.23
CA SER A 60 39.72 -29.21 8.16
C SER A 60 39.11 -27.83 8.35
N GLN A 61 38.39 -27.33 7.32
CA GLN A 61 37.80 -26.01 7.33
C GLN A 61 36.29 -26.09 7.04
N PRO A 62 35.46 -25.38 7.79
CA PRO A 62 34.03 -25.30 7.47
C PRO A 62 33.73 -24.75 6.06
N GLU A 63 34.57 -23.90 5.53
CA GLU A 63 34.52 -23.31 4.21
C GLU A 63 34.55 -24.36 3.08
N ASN A 64 35.27 -25.50 3.29
CA ASN A 64 35.34 -26.60 2.33
C ASN A 64 33.93 -27.21 2.03
N PHE A 65 33.03 -27.17 3.02
CA PHE A 65 31.65 -27.63 2.85
C PHE A 65 30.78 -26.59 2.14
N VAL A 66 31.12 -25.31 2.21
CA VAL A 66 30.52 -24.27 1.39
C VAL A 66 30.93 -24.45 -0.07
N VAL A 67 32.22 -24.75 -0.31
CA VAL A 67 32.70 -25.08 -1.66
C VAL A 67 32.02 -26.31 -2.21
N LEU A 68 31.89 -27.38 -1.42
CA LEU A 68 31.16 -28.60 -1.82
C LEU A 68 29.71 -28.31 -2.20
N GLU A 69 28.99 -27.53 -1.41
CA GLU A 69 27.62 -27.15 -1.65
C GLU A 69 27.50 -26.24 -2.91
N CYS A 70 28.44 -25.33 -3.11
CA CYS A 70 28.47 -24.50 -4.31
C CYS A 70 28.75 -25.34 -5.58
N VAL A 71 29.67 -26.30 -5.54
CA VAL A 71 29.92 -27.24 -6.63
C VAL A 71 28.68 -28.09 -6.93
N ASP A 72 28.04 -28.63 -5.90
CA ASP A 72 26.78 -29.37 -6.06
C ASP A 72 25.71 -28.53 -6.75
N ARG A 73 25.56 -27.27 -6.36
CA ARG A 73 24.62 -26.32 -6.93
C ARG A 73 24.96 -25.99 -8.39
N LEU A 74 26.24 -25.77 -8.71
CA LEU A 74 26.68 -25.53 -10.08
C LEU A 74 26.40 -26.73 -11.00
N LEU A 75 26.71 -27.94 -10.55
CA LEU A 75 26.41 -29.15 -11.31
C LEU A 75 24.91 -29.35 -11.52
N THR A 76 24.13 -29.17 -10.46
CA THR A 76 22.66 -29.24 -10.53
C THR A 76 22.07 -28.15 -11.45
N LYS A 77 22.73 -27.00 -11.56
CA LYS A 77 22.33 -25.91 -12.47
C LYS A 77 22.66 -26.22 -13.95
N GLY A 78 23.56 -27.16 -14.23
CA GLY A 78 23.96 -27.56 -15.56
C GLY A 78 25.35 -27.13 -16.00
N TYR A 79 26.17 -26.61 -15.06
CA TYR A 79 27.58 -26.35 -15.37
C TYR A 79 28.35 -27.66 -15.46
N LYS A 80 29.17 -27.82 -16.50
CA LYS A 80 29.85 -29.09 -16.80
C LYS A 80 31.00 -29.38 -15.82
N PRO A 81 31.14 -30.60 -15.30
CA PRO A 81 32.24 -30.94 -14.35
C PRO A 81 33.63 -30.59 -14.87
N GLN A 82 33.94 -30.87 -16.14
CA GLN A 82 35.22 -30.59 -16.74
C GLN A 82 35.58 -29.10 -16.86
N ASN A 83 34.60 -28.22 -16.66
CA ASN A 83 34.77 -26.77 -16.72
C ASN A 83 35.00 -26.17 -15.32
N LEU A 84 34.93 -26.99 -14.27
CA LEU A 84 35.17 -26.53 -12.89
C LEU A 84 36.62 -26.75 -12.50
N VAL A 85 37.25 -25.69 -12.02
CA VAL A 85 38.62 -25.72 -11.45
C VAL A 85 38.56 -25.21 -10.02
N LEU A 86 38.91 -26.06 -9.08
CA LEU A 86 39.02 -25.71 -7.67
C LEU A 86 40.42 -25.20 -7.32
N GLU A 87 40.46 -24.24 -6.42
CA GLU A 87 41.69 -23.66 -5.91
C GLU A 87 42.62 -23.14 -6.99
N LYS A 88 42.02 -22.47 -7.97
CA LYS A 88 42.72 -21.88 -9.11
C LYS A 88 43.81 -20.88 -8.64
N THR A 89 44.99 -21.07 -9.14
CA THR A 89 46.17 -20.21 -8.82
C THR A 89 46.65 -19.48 -10.05
N TRP A 90 47.11 -18.22 -9.87
CA TRP A 90 47.77 -17.45 -10.91
C TRP A 90 49.15 -17.00 -10.42
N PRO A 91 50.18 -17.03 -11.27
CA PRO A 91 51.49 -16.51 -10.91
C PRO A 91 51.41 -15.00 -10.61
N SER A 92 51.74 -14.59 -9.41
CA SER A 92 51.91 -13.18 -9.05
C SER A 92 53.42 -12.82 -9.00
N GLY A 93 53.79 -11.65 -9.54
CA GLY A 93 55.18 -11.22 -9.66
C GLY A 93 55.92 -11.01 -8.32
N HIS A 94 55.29 -11.23 -7.16
CA HIS A 94 55.88 -11.06 -5.82
C HIS A 94 55.71 -12.30 -4.90
N GLY A 95 55.57 -13.50 -5.45
CA GLY A 95 55.73 -14.75 -4.68
C GLY A 95 54.54 -15.17 -3.78
N THR A 96 53.46 -14.42 -3.72
CA THR A 96 52.17 -14.80 -3.08
C THR A 96 51.14 -15.04 -4.17
N SER A 97 50.90 -16.31 -4.49
CA SER A 97 49.79 -16.66 -5.39
C SER A 97 48.47 -16.53 -4.65
N GLY A 98 47.59 -15.63 -5.12
CA GLY A 98 46.18 -15.66 -4.72
C GLY A 98 45.56 -17.00 -5.17
N ARG A 99 44.76 -17.61 -4.31
CA ARG A 99 44.07 -18.87 -4.59
C ARG A 99 42.56 -18.64 -4.53
N LEU A 100 41.90 -18.86 -5.66
CA LEU A 100 40.46 -18.72 -5.81
C LEU A 100 39.79 -20.07 -5.52
N ASP A 101 38.68 -20.07 -4.79
CA ASP A 101 38.00 -21.31 -4.39
C ASP A 101 37.44 -22.08 -5.60
N ILE A 102 36.72 -21.40 -6.50
CA ILE A 102 36.14 -22.03 -7.69
C ILE A 102 36.30 -21.13 -8.91
N CYS A 103 36.86 -21.66 -9.98
CA CYS A 103 36.86 -21.04 -11.31
C CYS A 103 35.97 -21.89 -12.24
N VAL A 104 35.01 -21.30 -12.88
CA VAL A 104 34.19 -21.93 -13.92
C VAL A 104 34.75 -21.46 -15.27
N ASN A 105 35.21 -22.38 -16.10
CA ASN A 105 35.72 -22.09 -17.43
C ASN A 105 34.69 -22.31 -18.53
N ARG A 106 34.86 -21.65 -19.67
CA ARG A 106 34.20 -22.01 -20.92
C ARG A 106 34.82 -23.28 -21.54
N GLU A 107 34.20 -23.77 -22.58
CA GLU A 107 34.71 -24.93 -23.32
C GLU A 107 36.10 -24.71 -23.95
N ASP A 108 36.46 -23.47 -24.23
CA ASP A 108 37.76 -23.07 -24.75
C ASP A 108 38.84 -22.91 -23.64
N GLY A 109 38.47 -23.19 -22.39
CA GLY A 109 39.35 -23.07 -21.23
C GLY A 109 39.48 -21.65 -20.67
N THR A 110 38.85 -20.65 -21.23
CA THR A 110 38.87 -19.29 -20.70
C THR A 110 37.98 -19.16 -19.47
N PRO A 111 38.37 -18.36 -18.45
CA PRO A 111 37.53 -18.13 -17.30
C PRO A 111 36.18 -17.47 -17.67
N TYR A 112 35.11 -18.07 -17.21
CA TYR A 112 33.76 -17.52 -17.31
C TYR A 112 33.34 -16.87 -16.02
N MET A 113 33.48 -17.57 -14.88
CA MET A 113 33.05 -17.09 -13.59
C MET A 113 34.11 -17.41 -12.50
N LEU A 114 34.37 -16.41 -11.65
CA LEU A 114 35.24 -16.52 -10.50
C LEU A 114 34.43 -16.47 -9.22
N ILE A 115 34.54 -17.49 -8.36
CA ILE A 115 33.74 -17.61 -7.14
C ILE A 115 34.66 -17.71 -5.92
N GLU A 116 34.44 -16.82 -4.97
CA GLU A 116 35.03 -16.87 -3.63
C GLU A 116 33.94 -17.34 -2.64
N CYS A 117 34.21 -18.40 -1.90
CA CYS A 117 33.34 -18.99 -0.92
C CYS A 117 33.70 -18.51 0.49
N LYS A 118 32.71 -18.21 1.30
CA LYS A 118 32.91 -17.87 2.74
C LYS A 118 31.87 -18.57 3.60
N THR A 119 32.17 -18.84 4.85
CA THR A 119 31.18 -19.32 5.79
C THR A 119 30.07 -18.30 5.97
N TYR A 120 28.84 -18.80 6.07
CA TYR A 120 27.65 -17.95 6.19
C TYR A 120 27.71 -17.07 7.44
N GLY A 121 27.29 -15.81 7.32
CA GLY A 121 27.22 -14.86 8.42
C GLY A 121 28.47 -14.00 8.54
N LYS A 122 29.27 -14.16 9.60
CA LYS A 122 30.33 -13.20 9.98
C LYS A 122 31.43 -13.07 8.92
N GLU A 123 31.99 -14.17 8.42
CA GLU A 123 33.07 -14.11 7.45
C GLU A 123 32.59 -13.62 6.07
N TYR A 124 31.41 -14.04 5.64
CA TYR A 124 30.77 -13.52 4.44
C TYR A 124 30.58 -11.99 4.53
N ASN A 125 29.97 -11.50 5.62
CA ASN A 125 29.75 -10.06 5.79
C ASN A 125 31.03 -9.25 5.87
N LYS A 126 32.09 -9.82 6.44
CA LYS A 126 33.41 -9.19 6.51
C LYS A 126 34.06 -9.07 5.13
N GLU A 127 33.99 -10.12 4.32
CA GLU A 127 34.51 -10.09 2.94
C GLU A 127 33.66 -9.16 2.05
N LEU A 128 32.34 -9.19 2.18
CA LEU A 128 31.46 -8.28 1.48
C LEU A 128 31.78 -6.81 1.78
N ALA A 129 32.08 -6.49 3.04
CA ALA A 129 32.47 -5.14 3.44
C ALA A 129 33.79 -4.71 2.79
N LYS A 130 34.78 -5.64 2.62
CA LYS A 130 36.01 -5.35 1.90
C LYS A 130 35.77 -5.16 0.41
N ILE A 131 34.98 -6.05 -0.21
CA ILE A 131 34.62 -5.91 -1.63
C ILE A 131 34.00 -4.54 -1.88
N ARG A 132 33.09 -4.10 -0.99
CA ARG A 132 32.42 -2.77 -1.08
C ARG A 132 33.38 -1.59 -0.84
N LYS A 133 34.50 -1.80 -0.18
CA LYS A 133 35.44 -0.75 0.14
C LYS A 133 36.55 -0.60 -0.93
N ASP A 134 37.14 -1.69 -1.37
CA ASP A 134 38.32 -1.70 -2.23
C ASP A 134 38.37 -2.85 -3.26
N GLY A 135 37.25 -3.52 -3.49
CA GLY A 135 37.13 -4.66 -4.40
C GLY A 135 37.54 -6.01 -3.82
N GLY A 136 38.24 -6.03 -2.68
CA GLY A 136 38.61 -7.26 -1.97
C GLY A 136 39.43 -8.27 -2.83
N GLN A 137 39.38 -9.54 -2.42
CA GLN A 137 40.06 -10.63 -3.11
C GLN A 137 39.52 -10.89 -4.52
N LEU A 138 38.24 -10.81 -4.72
CA LEU A 138 37.58 -11.11 -6.01
C LEU A 138 38.08 -10.24 -7.16
N PHE A 139 38.25 -8.94 -6.94
CA PHE A 139 38.77 -8.05 -7.99
C PHE A 139 40.27 -8.32 -8.29
N THR A 140 41.02 -8.71 -7.28
CA THR A 140 42.41 -9.15 -7.47
C THR A 140 42.47 -10.39 -8.38
N TYR A 141 41.63 -11.40 -8.12
CA TYR A 141 41.55 -12.59 -8.99
C TYR A 141 41.08 -12.26 -10.41
N PHE A 142 40.14 -11.34 -10.54
CA PHE A 142 39.72 -10.89 -11.86
C PHE A 142 40.87 -10.33 -12.68
N GLN A 143 41.68 -9.48 -12.09
CA GLN A 143 42.88 -8.94 -12.76
C GLN A 143 43.90 -10.03 -13.08
N LEU A 144 44.19 -10.91 -12.12
CA LEU A 144 45.11 -12.04 -12.31
C LEU A 144 44.65 -12.98 -13.40
N SER A 145 43.33 -13.09 -13.64
CA SER A 145 42.75 -13.86 -14.74
C SER A 145 42.89 -13.18 -16.12
N GLY A 146 43.54 -12.00 -16.17
CA GLY A 146 43.66 -11.20 -17.38
C GLY A 146 42.38 -10.47 -17.79
N GLY A 147 41.45 -10.25 -16.86
CA GLY A 147 40.19 -9.55 -17.10
C GLY A 147 39.19 -10.29 -18.01
N LYS A 148 39.35 -11.61 -18.20
CA LYS A 148 38.56 -12.39 -19.16
C LYS A 148 37.27 -13.00 -18.62
N ALA A 149 37.13 -13.05 -17.30
CA ALA A 149 35.89 -13.55 -16.68
C ALA A 149 34.71 -12.61 -16.96
N ASP A 150 33.52 -13.17 -17.15
CA ASP A 150 32.31 -12.38 -17.33
C ASP A 150 31.56 -12.14 -16.00
N VAL A 151 31.90 -12.95 -15.00
CA VAL A 151 31.22 -12.93 -13.71
C VAL A 151 32.21 -13.09 -12.59
N ILE A 152 32.06 -12.33 -11.54
CA ILE A 152 32.68 -12.59 -10.26
C ILE A 152 31.62 -12.71 -9.17
N MET A 153 31.76 -13.65 -8.24
CA MET A 153 30.76 -13.97 -7.26
C MET A 153 31.37 -14.21 -5.88
N LEU A 154 30.82 -13.55 -4.86
CA LEU A 154 31.00 -13.94 -3.46
C LEU A 154 29.84 -14.84 -3.05
N TYR A 155 30.14 -16.02 -2.48
CA TYR A 155 29.18 -17.05 -2.16
C TYR A 155 29.27 -17.51 -0.71
N ALA A 156 28.12 -17.78 -0.10
CA ALA A 156 28.05 -18.47 1.19
C ALA A 156 26.78 -19.32 1.29
N SER A 157 26.86 -20.43 2.03
CA SER A 157 25.70 -21.27 2.32
C SER A 157 25.73 -21.80 3.74
N GLU A 158 24.54 -22.15 4.24
CA GLU A 158 24.33 -22.74 5.58
C GLU A 158 23.19 -23.75 5.54
N LEU A 159 23.33 -24.84 6.30
CA LEU A 159 22.26 -25.81 6.50
C LEU A 159 21.36 -25.34 7.66
N LYS A 160 20.14 -24.90 7.35
CA LYS A 160 19.09 -24.58 8.33
C LYS A 160 18.03 -25.66 8.39
N GLY A 161 18.00 -26.38 9.54
CA GLY A 161 17.15 -27.59 9.65
C GLY A 161 17.62 -28.68 8.70
N ASN A 162 16.88 -28.95 7.61
CA ASN A 162 17.20 -29.93 6.56
C ASN A 162 17.30 -29.29 5.16
N LYS A 163 17.32 -27.96 5.08
CA LYS A 163 17.42 -27.25 3.79
C LYS A 163 18.63 -26.31 3.80
N PHE A 164 19.31 -26.26 2.65
CA PHE A 164 20.35 -25.26 2.45
C PHE A 164 19.74 -23.91 2.10
N ILE A 165 20.20 -22.89 2.81
CA ILE A 165 20.07 -21.50 2.41
C ILE A 165 21.40 -21.02 1.88
N HIS A 166 21.39 -20.22 0.84
CA HIS A 166 22.61 -19.59 0.29
C HIS A 166 22.41 -18.10 0.12
N VAL A 167 23.49 -17.40 0.07
CA VAL A 167 23.57 -15.98 -0.27
C VAL A 167 24.73 -15.78 -1.22
N ASN A 168 24.51 -14.99 -2.25
CA ASN A 168 25.54 -14.66 -3.22
C ASN A 168 25.45 -13.20 -3.65
N GLU A 169 26.60 -12.59 -3.84
CA GLU A 169 26.72 -11.28 -4.46
C GLU A 169 27.45 -11.45 -5.79
N ILE A 170 26.85 -10.98 -6.87
CA ILE A 170 27.34 -11.20 -8.21
C ILE A 170 27.65 -9.86 -8.87
N ILE A 171 28.79 -9.79 -9.52
CA ILE A 171 29.15 -8.69 -10.41
C ILE A 171 29.31 -9.27 -11.81
N LYS A 172 28.42 -8.84 -12.72
CA LYS A 172 28.56 -9.09 -14.13
C LYS A 172 29.47 -8.05 -14.76
N ILE A 173 30.44 -8.49 -15.51
CA ILE A 173 31.46 -7.64 -16.12
C ILE A 173 31.03 -7.27 -17.53
N GLU A 174 30.78 -6.00 -17.75
CA GLU A 174 30.48 -5.43 -19.06
C GLU A 174 31.78 -5.07 -19.79
N ASP A 175 31.78 -5.12 -21.11
CA ASP A 175 33.00 -4.89 -21.93
C ASP A 175 33.61 -3.51 -21.70
N ASP A 176 32.81 -2.49 -21.48
CA ASP A 176 33.25 -1.13 -21.20
C ASP A 176 34.07 -1.00 -19.89
N TYR A 177 33.96 -1.97 -19.00
CA TYR A 177 34.62 -1.97 -17.68
C TYR A 177 35.93 -2.83 -17.63
N ARG A 178 36.32 -3.41 -18.77
CA ARG A 178 37.52 -4.27 -18.80
C ARG A 178 38.83 -3.46 -18.90
N ASN A 179 38.73 -2.17 -19.21
CA ASN A 179 39.86 -1.26 -19.38
C ASN A 179 39.90 -0.24 -18.23
N GLY A 180 40.99 -0.18 -17.50
CA GLY A 180 41.21 0.74 -16.39
C GLY A 180 42.03 0.13 -15.26
N ASP A 181 42.37 0.91 -14.25
CA ASP A 181 42.93 0.36 -13.02
C ASP A 181 41.84 -0.24 -12.10
N VAL A 182 42.23 -0.99 -11.07
CA VAL A 182 41.29 -1.69 -10.16
C VAL A 182 40.30 -0.74 -9.53
N LYS A 183 40.77 0.46 -9.18
CA LYS A 183 39.92 1.43 -8.48
C LYS A 183 38.87 2.03 -9.41
N ASP A 184 39.28 2.40 -10.64
CA ASP A 184 38.38 2.91 -11.65
C ASP A 184 37.33 1.88 -12.04
N ILE A 185 37.74 0.63 -12.19
CA ILE A 185 36.85 -0.49 -12.49
C ILE A 185 35.88 -0.72 -11.34
N TYR A 186 36.36 -0.72 -10.11
CA TYR A 186 35.52 -0.91 -8.91
C TYR A 186 34.49 0.22 -8.73
N GLU A 187 34.89 1.47 -8.88
CA GLU A 187 33.98 2.62 -8.79
C GLU A 187 32.91 2.56 -9.86
N LYS A 188 33.17 2.05 -11.03
CA LYS A 188 32.21 1.82 -12.11
C LYS A 188 31.31 0.60 -11.86
N TRP A 189 31.82 -0.47 -11.22
CA TRP A 189 31.11 -1.74 -11.01
C TRP A 189 30.40 -1.87 -9.67
N ASN A 190 30.12 -0.85 -9.02
CA ASN A 190 29.49 -0.84 -7.70
C ASN A 190 28.05 -1.43 -7.68
N LYS A 191 27.83 -2.55 -8.36
CA LYS A 191 26.55 -3.23 -8.55
C LYS A 191 26.61 -4.69 -8.15
N LEU A 192 26.77 -4.93 -6.84
CA LEU A 192 26.56 -6.26 -6.28
C LEU A 192 25.06 -6.55 -6.27
N THR A 193 24.65 -7.59 -6.93
CA THR A 193 23.26 -8.04 -7.00
C THR A 193 23.07 -9.28 -6.15
N LYS A 194 22.38 -9.16 -5.05
CA LYS A 194 22.06 -10.27 -4.16
C LYS A 194 20.92 -11.10 -4.76
N ASP A 195 21.07 -12.43 -4.73
CA ASP A 195 20.09 -13.43 -5.18
C ASP A 195 19.56 -13.24 -6.62
N ASN A 196 20.22 -12.39 -7.38
CA ASN A 196 19.87 -12.09 -8.74
C ASN A 196 20.89 -12.75 -9.65
N GLY A 197 20.59 -13.91 -10.11
CA GLY A 197 21.56 -14.35 -10.96
C GLY A 197 21.59 -15.84 -11.34
N ILE A 198 22.78 -16.34 -11.39
CA ILE A 198 23.18 -17.61 -11.97
C ILE A 198 22.35 -18.80 -11.52
N PHE A 199 21.91 -18.82 -10.27
CA PHE A 199 21.12 -19.93 -9.70
C PHE A 199 19.62 -19.78 -9.88
N ASP A 200 19.15 -18.66 -10.37
CA ASP A 200 17.73 -18.48 -10.70
C ASP A 200 17.30 -19.42 -11.84
N SER A 201 16.10 -19.97 -11.74
CA SER A 201 15.61 -21.01 -12.67
C SER A 201 15.55 -20.58 -14.14
N TRP A 202 15.40 -19.28 -14.37
CA TRP A 202 15.31 -18.67 -15.71
C TRP A 202 16.68 -18.30 -16.33
N VAL A 203 17.78 -18.32 -15.57
CA VAL A 203 19.11 -18.03 -16.08
C VAL A 203 19.74 -19.28 -16.68
N GLN A 204 20.31 -19.19 -17.88
CA GLN A 204 21.00 -20.32 -18.52
C GLN A 204 22.48 -20.35 -18.11
N PRO A 205 23.05 -21.55 -17.91
CA PRO A 205 24.50 -21.67 -17.69
C PRO A 205 25.31 -21.07 -18.86
N TYR A 206 26.46 -20.48 -18.53
CA TYR A 206 27.47 -19.90 -19.44
C TYR A 206 27.11 -18.65 -20.23
N ASN A 207 25.86 -18.34 -20.47
CA ASN A 207 25.51 -17.24 -21.38
C ASN A 207 24.87 -16.03 -20.72
N PHE A 208 24.48 -16.10 -19.48
CA PHE A 208 23.58 -15.09 -18.90
C PHE A 208 22.37 -14.73 -19.78
N GLN A 209 22.08 -15.53 -20.79
CA GLN A 209 20.85 -15.35 -21.53
C GLN A 209 19.69 -15.75 -20.62
N SER A 210 18.84 -14.81 -20.35
CA SER A 210 17.64 -15.12 -19.61
C SER A 210 16.70 -15.96 -20.50
N LYS A 211 16.25 -17.07 -19.96
CA LYS A 211 15.06 -17.73 -20.49
C LYS A 211 13.87 -16.86 -20.15
N ALA A 212 13.01 -16.60 -21.14
CA ALA A 212 11.84 -15.79 -20.88
C ALA A 212 10.97 -16.40 -19.79
N LEU A 213 10.55 -15.57 -18.83
CA LEU A 213 9.69 -15.96 -17.72
C LEU A 213 8.26 -16.18 -18.20
N THR A 214 7.62 -17.20 -17.65
CA THR A 214 6.18 -17.43 -17.72
C THR A 214 5.55 -17.23 -16.33
N LYS A 215 4.22 -17.18 -16.24
CA LYS A 215 3.54 -16.97 -14.95
C LYS A 215 3.86 -18.05 -13.91
N GLU A 216 4.01 -19.28 -14.33
CA GLU A 216 4.24 -20.44 -13.46
C GLU A 216 5.61 -20.39 -12.79
N GLN A 217 6.54 -19.64 -13.35
CA GLN A 217 7.91 -19.48 -12.84
C GLN A 217 8.05 -18.36 -11.83
N LEU A 218 7.01 -17.51 -11.69
CA LEU A 218 7.05 -16.39 -10.74
C LEU A 218 7.01 -16.90 -9.30
N LYS A 219 7.89 -16.36 -8.46
CA LYS A 219 7.99 -16.65 -7.02
C LYS A 219 6.96 -15.86 -6.23
N GLU A 220 6.40 -16.46 -5.19
CA GLU A 220 5.60 -15.72 -4.21
C GLU A 220 6.49 -14.81 -3.35
N ILE A 221 5.99 -13.61 -3.04
CA ILE A 221 6.67 -12.69 -2.11
C ILE A 221 6.45 -13.17 -0.67
N LYS A 222 7.55 -13.34 0.06
CA LYS A 222 7.55 -13.70 1.49
C LYS A 222 7.92 -12.49 2.35
N ALA A 223 7.80 -12.61 3.68
CA ALA A 223 8.13 -11.55 4.64
C ALA A 223 9.55 -10.99 4.45
N GLU A 224 10.51 -11.88 4.25
CA GLU A 224 11.92 -11.53 4.03
C GLU A 224 12.15 -10.85 2.67
N ASP A 225 11.36 -11.19 1.65
CA ASP A 225 11.46 -10.60 0.32
C ASP A 225 10.96 -9.16 0.28
N SER A 226 9.88 -8.82 0.99
CA SER A 226 9.30 -7.47 0.96
C SER A 226 10.29 -6.41 1.45
N SER A 227 10.90 -6.63 2.60
CA SER A 227 11.94 -5.76 3.14
C SER A 227 13.20 -5.74 2.25
N PHE A 228 13.58 -6.89 1.68
CA PHE A 228 14.71 -6.99 0.77
C PHE A 228 14.48 -6.17 -0.50
N ILE A 229 13.34 -6.36 -1.18
CA ILE A 229 13.01 -5.64 -2.43
C ILE A 229 12.98 -4.14 -2.17
N PHE A 230 12.37 -3.69 -1.06
CA PHE A 230 12.31 -2.28 -0.69
C PHE A 230 13.70 -1.66 -0.45
N ASN A 231 14.52 -2.31 0.36
CA ASN A 231 15.87 -1.82 0.66
C ASN A 231 16.75 -1.79 -0.59
N ARG A 232 16.65 -2.84 -1.43
CA ARG A 232 17.38 -2.90 -2.70
C ARG A 232 16.94 -1.81 -3.66
N PHE A 233 15.64 -1.52 -3.70
CA PHE A 233 15.12 -0.42 -4.47
C PHE A 233 15.69 0.94 -4.02
N LEU A 234 15.70 1.22 -2.70
CA LEU A 234 16.34 2.43 -2.17
C LEU A 234 17.85 2.48 -2.47
N GLU A 235 18.51 1.34 -2.52
CA GLU A 235 19.91 1.23 -2.96
C GLU A 235 20.08 1.64 -4.42
N ILE A 236 19.25 1.11 -5.33
CA ILE A 236 19.24 1.47 -6.75
C ILE A 236 19.10 2.99 -6.92
N LEU A 237 18.13 3.61 -6.22
CA LEU A 237 17.94 5.07 -6.31
C LEU A 237 19.18 5.85 -5.83
N ARG A 238 19.77 5.46 -4.73
CA ARG A 238 20.97 6.13 -4.18
C ARG A 238 22.18 5.98 -5.08
N HIS A 239 22.35 4.80 -5.61
CA HIS A 239 23.51 4.42 -6.44
C HIS A 239 23.53 5.21 -7.74
N ASN A 240 22.35 5.34 -8.33
CA ASN A 240 22.16 6.08 -9.57
C ASN A 240 21.96 7.59 -9.34
N VAL A 241 22.18 8.09 -8.11
CA VAL A 241 22.10 9.52 -7.77
C VAL A 241 20.73 10.13 -8.15
N VAL A 242 19.65 9.39 -7.88
CA VAL A 242 18.30 9.90 -8.11
C VAL A 242 17.96 10.88 -7.01
N SER A 243 17.84 12.16 -7.33
CA SER A 243 17.59 13.26 -6.40
C SER A 243 16.11 13.37 -6.04
N ASP A 244 15.23 13.27 -7.02
CA ASP A 244 13.77 13.34 -6.85
C ASP A 244 13.19 11.95 -6.55
N LYS A 245 13.14 11.62 -5.26
CA LYS A 245 12.57 10.35 -4.81
C LYS A 245 11.06 10.27 -5.05
N GLY A 246 10.33 11.39 -4.92
CA GLY A 246 8.88 11.42 -5.15
C GLY A 246 8.53 11.03 -6.59
N ASN A 247 9.23 11.62 -7.56
CA ASN A 247 9.08 11.24 -8.95
C ASN A 247 9.48 9.77 -9.19
N ALA A 248 10.60 9.32 -8.62
CA ALA A 248 11.06 7.94 -8.75
C ALA A 248 9.98 6.94 -8.28
N PHE A 249 9.39 7.18 -7.12
CA PHE A 249 8.30 6.34 -6.61
C PHE A 249 7.07 6.36 -7.52
N ASN A 250 6.67 7.53 -8.04
CA ASN A 250 5.57 7.61 -8.99
C ASN A 250 5.85 6.77 -10.27
N LYS A 251 7.08 6.79 -10.77
CA LYS A 251 7.48 6.00 -11.95
C LYS A 251 7.50 4.49 -11.67
N ILE A 252 7.80 4.11 -10.43
CA ILE A 252 7.68 2.70 -10.01
C ILE A 252 6.24 2.21 -10.04
N PHE A 253 5.29 2.99 -9.57
CA PHE A 253 3.87 2.62 -9.73
C PHE A 253 3.48 2.48 -11.19
N THR A 254 4.10 3.24 -12.08
CA THR A 254 3.93 3.03 -13.53
C THR A 254 4.45 1.66 -13.97
N LEU A 255 5.61 1.22 -13.47
CA LEU A 255 6.14 -0.11 -13.73
C LEU A 255 5.28 -1.23 -13.11
N PHE A 256 4.77 -1.03 -11.88
CA PHE A 256 3.83 -1.98 -11.29
C PHE A 256 2.55 -2.12 -12.11
N LEU A 257 2.02 -1.03 -12.66
CA LEU A 257 0.86 -1.08 -13.56
C LEU A 257 1.14 -1.95 -14.80
N CYS A 258 2.33 -1.81 -15.39
CA CYS A 258 2.78 -2.64 -16.51
C CYS A 258 2.80 -4.13 -16.12
N LYS A 259 3.40 -4.42 -14.95
CA LYS A 259 3.51 -5.79 -14.46
C LYS A 259 2.16 -6.42 -14.14
N VAL A 260 1.27 -5.69 -13.46
CA VAL A 260 -0.11 -6.14 -13.18
C VAL A 260 -0.86 -6.43 -14.49
N TYR A 261 -0.73 -5.52 -15.46
CA TYR A 261 -1.38 -5.72 -16.76
C TYR A 261 -0.86 -6.99 -17.44
N ASP A 262 0.44 -7.18 -17.47
CA ASP A 262 1.07 -8.35 -18.08
C ASP A 262 0.66 -9.66 -17.41
N GLU A 263 0.76 -9.75 -16.07
CA GLU A 263 0.31 -10.93 -15.31
C GLU A 263 -1.19 -11.23 -15.47
N THR A 264 -1.99 -10.20 -15.74
CA THR A 264 -3.45 -10.34 -15.91
C THR A 264 -3.83 -10.83 -17.30
N THR A 265 -3.09 -10.44 -18.33
CA THR A 265 -3.50 -10.64 -19.72
C THR A 265 -2.71 -11.71 -20.47
N THR A 266 -1.52 -12.06 -20.02
CA THR A 266 -0.70 -13.13 -20.60
C THR A 266 -1.32 -14.49 -20.29
N GLY A 267 -1.39 -15.40 -21.25
CA GLY A 267 -1.90 -16.78 -21.08
C GLY A 267 -0.97 -17.66 -20.25
N GLU A 268 -1.47 -18.84 -19.85
CA GLU A 268 -0.63 -19.87 -19.23
C GLU A 268 0.39 -20.39 -20.24
N GLY A 269 1.65 -20.53 -19.82
CA GLY A 269 2.75 -20.98 -20.69
C GLY A 269 3.25 -19.94 -21.68
N GLU A 270 2.61 -18.77 -21.77
CA GLU A 270 3.10 -17.68 -22.64
C GLU A 270 4.20 -16.86 -21.94
N GLU A 271 5.13 -16.32 -22.73
CA GLU A 271 6.20 -15.45 -22.25
C GLU A 271 5.63 -14.12 -21.72
N LEU A 272 5.99 -13.77 -20.49
CA LEU A 272 5.69 -12.45 -19.93
C LEU A 272 6.46 -11.37 -20.69
N LYS A 273 5.86 -10.19 -20.82
CA LYS A 273 6.46 -9.03 -21.50
C LYS A 273 7.19 -8.11 -20.52
N PHE A 274 6.78 -8.12 -19.25
CA PHE A 274 7.40 -7.35 -18.17
C PHE A 274 8.63 -8.08 -17.64
N GLN A 275 9.70 -8.06 -18.41
CA GLN A 275 11.00 -8.63 -18.04
C GLN A 275 12.12 -8.06 -18.91
N TRP A 276 13.32 -8.03 -18.38
CA TRP A 276 14.54 -7.81 -19.15
C TRP A 276 15.07 -9.17 -19.62
N LEU A 277 15.29 -9.30 -20.92
CA LEU A 277 15.84 -10.50 -21.52
C LEU A 277 17.32 -10.27 -21.84
N GLU A 278 18.19 -10.66 -20.93
CA GLU A 278 19.62 -10.51 -21.09
C GLU A 278 20.12 -11.22 -22.34
N GLY A 279 20.92 -10.51 -23.13
CA GLY A 279 21.42 -11.03 -24.42
C GLY A 279 20.40 -10.96 -25.59
N ARG A 280 19.16 -10.55 -25.35
CA ARG A 280 18.11 -10.36 -26.36
C ARG A 280 17.63 -8.91 -26.47
N ASP A 281 17.51 -8.21 -25.35
CA ASP A 281 16.99 -6.87 -25.27
C ASP A 281 18.10 -5.81 -25.42
N ASN A 282 17.74 -4.71 -26.08
CA ASN A 282 18.39 -3.42 -25.94
C ASN A 282 17.45 -2.46 -25.19
N HIS A 283 17.98 -1.36 -24.68
CA HIS A 283 17.22 -0.42 -23.86
C HIS A 283 16.04 0.24 -24.57
N VAL A 284 16.12 0.43 -25.88
CA VAL A 284 15.03 1.03 -26.68
C VAL A 284 13.87 0.05 -26.81
N ASP A 285 14.14 -1.16 -27.31
CA ASP A 285 13.09 -2.18 -27.51
C ASP A 285 12.44 -2.59 -26.20
N PHE A 286 13.23 -2.68 -25.14
CA PHE A 286 12.74 -2.95 -23.79
C PHE A 286 11.77 -1.88 -23.30
N GLN A 287 12.14 -0.60 -23.39
CA GLN A 287 11.27 0.48 -22.94
C GLN A 287 10.04 0.65 -23.82
N LEU A 288 10.14 0.39 -25.12
CA LEU A 288 8.97 0.35 -26.02
C LEU A 288 7.99 -0.75 -25.60
N ARG A 289 8.48 -1.93 -25.24
CA ARG A 289 7.64 -3.03 -24.72
C ARG A 289 6.95 -2.64 -23.41
N LEU A 290 7.65 -1.97 -22.50
CA LEU A 290 7.04 -1.42 -21.29
C LEU A 290 6.00 -0.34 -21.58
N THR A 291 6.23 0.52 -22.58
CA THR A 291 5.29 1.56 -23.00
C THR A 291 4.01 0.97 -23.57
N ASP A 292 4.10 -0.11 -24.34
CA ASP A 292 2.92 -0.84 -24.83
C ASP A 292 2.09 -1.41 -23.64
N LEU A 293 2.77 -2.04 -22.67
CA LEU A 293 2.11 -2.53 -21.46
C LEU A 293 1.45 -1.39 -20.67
N TYR A 294 2.14 -0.25 -20.53
CA TYR A 294 1.62 0.92 -19.85
C TYR A 294 0.37 1.48 -20.54
N SER A 295 0.44 1.70 -21.85
CA SER A 295 -0.69 2.22 -22.63
C SER A 295 -1.92 1.32 -22.51
N LYS A 296 -1.72 0.00 -22.63
CA LYS A 296 -2.80 -0.99 -22.48
C LYS A 296 -3.32 -1.05 -21.06
N GLY A 297 -2.43 -0.99 -20.06
CA GLY A 297 -2.79 -0.93 -18.66
C GLY A 297 -3.61 0.33 -18.34
N MET A 298 -3.19 1.48 -18.83
CA MET A 298 -3.90 2.74 -18.71
C MET A 298 -5.31 2.67 -19.29
N LYS A 299 -5.46 2.09 -20.46
CA LYS A 299 -6.76 1.93 -21.11
C LYS A 299 -7.66 0.96 -20.31
N LYS A 300 -7.10 -0.20 -19.90
CA LYS A 300 -7.87 -1.23 -19.20
C LYS A 300 -8.29 -0.80 -17.80
N PHE A 301 -7.37 -0.20 -17.03
CA PHE A 301 -7.58 0.04 -15.60
C PHE A 301 -8.07 1.46 -15.29
N LEU A 302 -7.66 2.45 -16.08
CA LEU A 302 -7.99 3.85 -15.85
C LEU A 302 -8.94 4.44 -16.90
N ASN A 303 -9.29 3.66 -17.91
CA ASN A 303 -10.08 4.10 -19.07
C ASN A 303 -9.51 5.38 -19.71
N ARG A 304 -8.17 5.47 -19.73
CA ARG A 304 -7.43 6.59 -20.33
C ARG A 304 -6.62 6.12 -21.52
N THR A 305 -6.78 6.80 -22.64
CA THR A 305 -5.94 6.57 -23.83
C THR A 305 -4.69 7.42 -23.69
N VAL A 306 -3.53 6.76 -23.62
CA VAL A 306 -2.24 7.43 -23.71
C VAL A 306 -2.03 7.78 -25.18
N SER A 307 -1.90 9.08 -25.47
CA SER A 307 -1.56 9.53 -26.83
C SER A 307 -0.12 9.14 -27.12
N ASP A 308 0.05 8.29 -28.09
CA ASP A 308 1.33 7.80 -28.50
C ASP A 308 1.55 7.93 -30.01
N PHE A 309 2.82 7.78 -30.42
CA PHE A 309 3.17 7.68 -31.82
C PHE A 309 2.48 6.45 -32.45
N ASN A 310 1.71 6.69 -33.50
CA ASN A 310 0.99 5.61 -34.15
C ASN A 310 1.87 4.99 -35.24
N ASN A 311 2.32 3.78 -35.02
CA ASN A 311 3.12 3.04 -36.00
C ASN A 311 2.35 2.84 -37.34
N GLU A 312 1.02 2.69 -37.31
CA GLU A 312 0.21 2.56 -38.52
C GLU A 312 0.24 3.82 -39.36
N ASP A 313 0.23 5.01 -38.77
CA ASP A 313 0.36 6.27 -39.46
C ASP A 313 1.77 6.47 -40.00
N PHE A 314 2.80 6.02 -39.32
CA PHE A 314 4.17 5.98 -39.80
C PHE A 314 4.29 5.07 -41.03
N ASP A 315 3.74 3.88 -40.95
CA ASP A 315 3.73 2.91 -42.03
C ASP A 315 3.06 3.45 -43.29
N LYS A 316 1.90 4.13 -43.12
CA LYS A 316 1.21 4.80 -44.25
C LYS A 316 2.03 5.93 -44.85
N ARG A 317 2.67 6.77 -44.06
CA ARG A 317 3.48 7.90 -44.50
C ARG A 317 4.80 7.47 -45.15
N CYS A 318 5.36 6.36 -44.71
CA CYS A 318 6.63 5.79 -45.15
C CYS A 318 6.44 4.61 -46.11
N ALA A 319 5.24 4.42 -46.68
CA ALA A 319 4.92 3.27 -47.55
C ALA A 319 5.83 3.14 -48.81
N ASN A 320 6.42 4.25 -49.26
CA ASN A 320 7.28 4.29 -50.45
C ASN A 320 8.78 4.02 -50.12
N LEU A 321 9.13 3.84 -48.85
CA LEU A 321 10.52 3.53 -48.44
C LEU A 321 10.75 2.01 -48.47
N ASN A 322 12.01 1.61 -48.74
CA ASN A 322 12.37 0.20 -48.55
C ASN A 322 12.30 -0.17 -47.08
N GLU A 323 12.13 -1.46 -46.81
CA GLU A 323 11.87 -1.95 -45.43
C GLU A 323 13.01 -1.65 -44.47
N ASP A 324 14.28 -1.76 -44.93
CA ASP A 324 15.45 -1.48 -44.07
C ASP A 324 15.52 0.00 -43.66
N THR A 325 15.26 0.92 -44.59
CA THR A 325 15.21 2.36 -44.30
C THR A 325 14.05 2.70 -43.39
N LYS A 326 12.91 2.05 -43.58
CA LYS A 326 11.72 2.24 -42.77
C LYS A 326 11.95 1.78 -41.32
N GLN A 327 12.53 0.60 -41.11
CA GLN A 327 12.89 0.09 -39.81
C GLN A 327 13.94 0.97 -39.11
N TYR A 328 14.95 1.44 -39.87
CA TYR A 328 15.93 2.37 -39.32
C TYR A 328 15.29 3.67 -38.85
N LEU A 329 14.46 4.30 -39.65
CA LEU A 329 13.75 5.54 -39.32
C LEU A 329 12.82 5.35 -38.13
N LEU A 330 12.08 4.24 -38.11
CA LEU A 330 11.18 3.92 -37.01
C LEU A 330 11.94 3.79 -35.69
N ARG A 331 13.11 3.15 -35.72
CA ARG A 331 13.97 3.01 -34.54
C ARG A 331 14.49 4.37 -34.03
N GLU A 332 14.95 5.24 -34.93
CA GLU A 332 15.39 6.59 -34.59
C GLU A 332 14.26 7.46 -34.02
N VAL A 333 13.07 7.40 -34.64
CA VAL A 333 11.88 8.10 -34.13
C VAL A 333 11.48 7.61 -32.74
N ASN A 334 11.48 6.30 -32.54
CA ASN A 334 11.17 5.71 -31.25
C ASN A 334 12.21 6.07 -30.16
N LYS A 335 13.50 6.11 -30.51
CA LYS A 335 14.55 6.57 -29.62
C LYS A 335 14.36 8.02 -29.20
N LEU A 336 14.15 8.92 -30.18
CA LEU A 336 13.87 10.34 -29.93
C LEU A 336 12.62 10.55 -29.08
N ARG A 337 11.58 9.73 -29.30
CA ARG A 337 10.37 9.75 -28.47
C ARG A 337 10.66 9.40 -27.01
N LEU A 338 11.41 8.33 -26.75
CA LEU A 338 11.79 7.92 -25.40
C LEU A 338 12.70 8.95 -24.71
N GLU A 339 13.52 9.69 -25.47
CA GLU A 339 14.33 10.80 -24.97
C GLU A 339 13.48 12.03 -24.60
N LYS A 340 12.39 12.28 -25.33
CA LYS A 340 11.55 13.48 -25.14
C LYS A 340 10.39 13.26 -24.18
N ASN A 341 9.83 12.06 -24.15
CA ASN A 341 8.58 11.76 -23.47
C ASN A 341 8.66 10.36 -22.84
N ASN A 342 9.47 10.22 -21.80
CA ASN A 342 9.71 8.94 -21.15
C ASN A 342 8.79 8.74 -19.93
N GLU A 343 7.83 7.83 -20.06
CA GLU A 343 6.94 7.46 -18.95
C GLU A 343 7.68 6.83 -17.77
N PHE A 344 8.87 6.28 -18.02
CA PHE A 344 9.71 5.60 -17.02
C PHE A 344 10.94 6.44 -16.63
N ALA A 345 10.90 7.75 -16.73
CA ALA A 345 11.97 8.65 -16.31
C ALA A 345 12.08 8.68 -14.77
N ILE A 346 12.68 7.65 -14.20
CA ILE A 346 13.05 7.58 -12.77
C ILE A 346 14.13 8.62 -12.50
N LYS A 347 15.10 8.74 -13.40
CA LYS A 347 16.08 9.82 -13.50
C LYS A 347 15.66 10.74 -14.65
N GLU A 348 15.90 12.03 -14.54
CA GLU A 348 15.55 12.98 -15.59
C GLU A 348 16.16 12.61 -16.94
N VAL A 349 15.36 12.70 -18.00
CA VAL A 349 15.75 12.38 -19.38
C VAL A 349 15.54 13.61 -20.27
N TYR A 350 16.61 14.12 -20.87
CA TYR A 350 16.56 15.28 -21.76
C TYR A 350 17.44 15.12 -23.03
N ASP A 351 18.34 14.14 -23.05
CA ASP A 351 19.22 13.80 -24.17
C ASP A 351 19.55 12.31 -24.17
N SER A 352 20.35 11.86 -25.16
CA SER A 352 20.74 10.44 -25.28
C SER A 352 21.55 9.92 -24.10
N VAL A 353 22.37 10.76 -23.45
CA VAL A 353 23.22 10.33 -22.32
C VAL A 353 22.35 10.10 -21.09
N SER A 354 21.48 11.06 -20.75
CA SER A 354 20.55 10.93 -19.65
C SER A 354 19.50 9.82 -19.87
N PHE A 355 19.13 9.57 -21.13
CA PHE A 355 18.32 8.41 -21.52
C PHE A 355 19.02 7.10 -21.16
N GLU A 356 20.28 6.94 -21.54
CA GLU A 356 21.05 5.72 -21.24
C GLU A 356 21.25 5.50 -19.74
N GLU A 357 21.52 6.58 -18.99
CA GLU A 357 21.61 6.52 -17.55
C GLU A 357 20.27 6.11 -16.90
N ASN A 358 19.17 6.69 -17.32
CA ASN A 358 17.84 6.30 -16.83
C ASN A 358 17.47 4.87 -17.24
N ALA A 359 17.82 4.45 -18.45
CA ALA A 359 17.52 3.12 -18.96
C ALA A 359 18.16 2.02 -18.11
N LYS A 360 19.36 2.25 -17.59
CA LYS A 360 20.04 1.35 -16.63
C LYS A 360 19.23 1.24 -15.33
N VAL A 361 18.73 2.36 -14.82
CA VAL A 361 17.90 2.38 -13.59
C VAL A 361 16.60 1.61 -13.80
N VAL A 362 15.91 1.84 -14.92
CA VAL A 362 14.66 1.12 -15.27
C VAL A 362 14.92 -0.38 -15.38
N LYS A 363 16.00 -0.78 -16.03
CA LYS A 363 16.43 -2.19 -16.11
C LYS A 363 16.60 -2.79 -14.72
N GLU A 364 17.40 -2.16 -13.85
CA GLU A 364 17.68 -2.65 -12.49
C GLU A 364 16.38 -2.80 -11.66
N VAL A 365 15.45 -1.86 -11.78
CA VAL A 365 14.16 -1.94 -11.09
C VAL A 365 13.29 -3.08 -11.64
N VAL A 366 13.25 -3.26 -12.95
CA VAL A 366 12.48 -4.37 -13.56
C VAL A 366 13.09 -5.72 -13.17
N GLU A 367 14.40 -5.87 -13.26
CA GLU A 367 15.11 -7.09 -12.86
C GLU A 367 14.86 -7.45 -11.37
N LEU A 368 14.75 -6.43 -10.50
CA LEU A 368 14.47 -6.63 -9.07
C LEU A 368 13.09 -7.28 -8.83
N ILE A 369 12.08 -6.94 -9.64
CA ILE A 369 10.69 -7.37 -9.41
C ILE A 369 10.16 -8.36 -10.45
N GLN A 370 10.82 -8.55 -11.58
CA GLN A 370 10.31 -9.39 -12.68
C GLN A 370 10.05 -10.84 -12.28
N GLY A 371 10.87 -11.41 -11.40
CA GLY A 371 10.77 -12.81 -10.96
C GLY A 371 9.73 -13.06 -9.87
N TYR A 372 9.11 -12.01 -9.34
CA TYR A 372 8.11 -12.15 -8.28
C TYR A 372 6.70 -12.08 -8.86
N ARG A 373 5.79 -12.88 -8.29
CA ARG A 373 4.37 -12.79 -8.55
C ARG A 373 3.78 -11.67 -7.71
N ILE A 374 3.02 -10.76 -8.33
CA ILE A 374 2.36 -9.69 -7.60
C ILE A 374 0.85 -9.79 -7.59
N ARG A 375 0.26 -10.67 -8.40
CA ARG A 375 -1.17 -10.96 -8.39
C ARG A 375 -1.47 -12.26 -7.66
N TYR A 376 -2.33 -12.17 -6.65
CA TYR A 376 -2.80 -13.31 -5.88
C TYR A 376 -4.34 -13.35 -5.85
N ASN A 377 -4.91 -14.54 -5.66
CA ASN A 377 -6.34 -14.72 -5.47
C ASN A 377 -6.76 -14.56 -4.00
N LYS A 378 -5.79 -14.32 -3.12
CA LYS A 378 -6.00 -14.08 -1.68
C LYS A 378 -5.06 -12.98 -1.24
N ARG A 379 -5.45 -12.22 -0.21
CA ARG A 379 -4.61 -11.20 0.39
C ARG A 379 -3.27 -11.77 0.82
N GLN A 380 -2.19 -11.10 0.41
CA GLN A 380 -0.83 -11.38 0.86
C GLN A 380 -0.36 -10.25 1.77
N GLN A 381 -0.24 -10.53 3.05
CA GLN A 381 0.14 -9.54 4.05
C GLN A 381 1.46 -8.84 3.69
N TYR A 382 2.46 -9.62 3.29
CA TYR A 382 3.79 -9.09 2.97
C TYR A 382 3.83 -8.19 1.74
N LEU A 383 2.98 -8.43 0.78
CA LEU A 383 2.84 -7.57 -0.40
C LEU A 383 2.16 -6.26 -0.03
N SER A 384 1.15 -6.31 0.85
CA SER A 384 0.51 -5.12 1.42
C SER A 384 1.50 -4.26 2.19
N ASP A 385 2.27 -4.87 3.07
CA ASP A 385 3.29 -4.18 3.88
C ASP A 385 4.37 -3.52 3.00
N PHE A 386 4.82 -4.22 1.97
CA PHE A 386 5.76 -3.69 0.97
C PHE A 386 5.18 -2.48 0.23
N PHE A 387 3.92 -2.57 -0.19
CA PHE A 387 3.25 -1.50 -0.92
C PHE A 387 3.00 -0.28 -0.05
N GLU A 388 2.59 -0.48 1.21
CA GLU A 388 2.44 0.58 2.20
C GLU A 388 3.78 1.27 2.48
N LEU A 389 4.86 0.51 2.59
CA LEU A 389 6.20 1.04 2.79
C LEU A 389 6.66 1.90 1.60
N LEU A 390 6.35 1.49 0.36
CA LEU A 390 6.58 2.29 -0.84
C LEU A 390 5.77 3.59 -0.81
N LEU A 391 4.50 3.54 -0.41
CA LEU A 391 3.62 4.70 -0.32
C LEU A 391 4.09 5.71 0.72
N THR A 392 4.33 5.26 1.94
CA THR A 392 4.71 6.11 3.07
C THR A 392 6.07 6.78 2.88
N THR A 393 7.00 6.10 2.20
CA THR A 393 8.35 6.64 1.95
C THR A 393 8.41 7.52 0.69
N GLY A 394 7.63 7.22 -0.32
CA GLY A 394 7.69 7.87 -1.64
C GLY A 394 6.81 9.09 -1.80
N LEU A 395 5.62 9.04 -1.23
CA LEU A 395 4.64 10.11 -1.33
C LEU A 395 4.60 10.93 -0.04
N LYS A 396 5.76 11.45 0.42
CA LYS A 396 5.78 12.40 1.54
C LYS A 396 4.89 13.59 1.19
N GLN A 397 3.87 13.73 2.00
CA GLN A 397 2.89 14.78 2.15
C GLN A 397 3.17 16.07 1.38
N GLU A 398 2.56 16.19 0.22
CA GLU A 398 2.30 17.46 -0.40
C GLU A 398 0.88 17.89 -0.04
N ALA A 399 0.75 19.05 0.58
CA ALA A 399 -0.51 19.77 0.76
C ALA A 399 -1.68 19.00 1.41
N GLY A 400 -1.54 18.59 2.68
CA GLY A 400 -2.70 18.14 3.49
C GLY A 400 -3.26 16.77 3.15
N GLN A 401 -2.57 15.97 2.37
CA GLN A 401 -2.95 14.59 2.08
C GLN A 401 -2.39 13.66 3.15
N TYR A 402 -3.27 13.03 3.92
CA TYR A 402 -2.91 12.08 4.97
C TYR A 402 -3.35 10.67 4.56
N PHE A 403 -2.40 9.73 4.52
CA PHE A 403 -2.74 8.34 4.33
C PHE A 403 -3.38 7.78 5.59
N THR A 404 -4.54 7.14 5.43
CA THR A 404 -5.20 6.45 6.53
C THR A 404 -4.43 5.17 6.85
N PRO A 405 -3.89 5.00 8.06
CA PRO A 405 -3.27 3.74 8.45
C PRO A 405 -4.26 2.58 8.32
N VAL A 406 -3.80 1.44 7.82
CA VAL A 406 -4.63 0.24 7.66
C VAL A 406 -5.37 -0.15 8.96
N PRO A 407 -4.74 -0.13 10.15
CA PRO A 407 -5.46 -0.45 11.39
C PRO A 407 -6.63 0.50 11.70
N ILE A 408 -6.54 1.76 11.27
CA ILE A 408 -7.65 2.73 11.44
C ILE A 408 -8.78 2.44 10.47
N ALA A 409 -8.46 2.11 9.20
CA ALA A 409 -9.47 1.68 8.24
C ALA A 409 -10.19 0.42 8.72
N GLN A 410 -9.45 -0.57 9.23
CA GLN A 410 -10.00 -1.79 9.83
C GLN A 410 -10.88 -1.51 11.04
N PHE A 411 -10.44 -0.63 11.95
CA PHE A 411 -11.25 -0.20 13.09
C PHE A 411 -12.59 0.36 12.64
N ILE A 412 -12.59 1.27 11.67
CA ILE A 412 -13.83 1.89 11.18
C ILE A 412 -14.74 0.84 10.53
N ILE A 413 -14.21 -0.04 9.71
CA ILE A 413 -14.97 -1.10 9.03
C ILE A 413 -15.54 -2.10 10.03
N LYS A 414 -14.74 -2.57 10.99
CA LYS A 414 -15.19 -3.49 12.06
C LYS A 414 -16.16 -2.85 13.06
N SER A 415 -16.26 -1.52 13.06
CA SER A 415 -17.26 -0.78 13.83
C SER A 415 -18.63 -0.75 13.16
N LEU A 416 -18.72 -1.05 11.86
CA LEU A 416 -19.98 -1.06 11.11
C LEU A 416 -20.70 -2.42 11.23
N PRO A 417 -22.05 -2.46 11.26
CA PRO A 417 -22.82 -3.70 11.32
C PRO A 417 -22.92 -4.36 9.94
N LEU A 418 -21.77 -4.63 9.30
CA LEU A 418 -21.70 -5.18 7.94
C LEU A 418 -22.34 -6.56 7.83
N ASP A 419 -22.16 -7.40 8.83
CA ASP A 419 -22.82 -8.71 8.93
C ASP A 419 -24.32 -8.61 8.81
N SER A 420 -24.92 -7.66 9.52
CA SER A 420 -26.37 -7.44 9.55
C SER A 420 -26.88 -6.79 8.25
N ILE A 421 -26.14 -5.80 7.73
CA ILE A 421 -26.45 -5.17 6.44
C ILE A 421 -26.38 -6.21 5.31
N MET A 422 -25.35 -7.04 5.29
CA MET A 422 -25.19 -8.11 4.32
C MET A 422 -26.31 -9.15 4.42
N ALA A 423 -26.67 -9.58 5.63
CA ALA A 423 -27.78 -10.51 5.84
C ALA A 423 -29.12 -9.95 5.33
N GLU A 424 -29.35 -8.65 5.50
CA GLU A 424 -30.53 -7.96 4.96
C GLU A 424 -30.48 -7.89 3.43
N THR A 425 -29.38 -7.38 2.84
CA THR A 425 -29.30 -7.19 1.40
C THR A 425 -29.34 -8.52 0.63
N LEU A 426 -28.64 -9.55 1.11
CA LEU A 426 -28.67 -10.90 0.52
C LEU A 426 -30.07 -11.54 0.55
N SER A 427 -30.95 -11.08 1.44
CA SER A 427 -32.33 -11.56 1.54
C SER A 427 -33.32 -10.79 0.65
N ARG A 428 -32.87 -9.72 -0.01
CA ARG A 428 -33.72 -8.91 -0.91
C ARG A 428 -34.01 -9.65 -2.21
N LYS A 429 -35.12 -9.25 -2.83
CA LYS A 429 -35.61 -9.81 -4.11
C LYS A 429 -35.50 -8.81 -5.27
N ASP A 430 -34.93 -7.61 -5.03
CA ASP A 430 -34.84 -6.52 -5.99
C ASP A 430 -33.57 -6.54 -6.85
N GLY A 431 -32.72 -7.56 -6.67
CA GLY A 431 -31.43 -7.68 -7.38
C GLY A 431 -30.28 -6.88 -6.76
N GLU A 432 -30.53 -6.11 -5.70
CA GLU A 432 -29.50 -5.36 -4.96
C GLU A 432 -29.00 -6.18 -3.77
N ILE A 433 -28.15 -7.16 -4.07
CA ILE A 433 -27.77 -8.21 -3.10
C ILE A 433 -26.55 -7.87 -2.25
N LEU A 434 -25.82 -6.80 -2.57
CA LEU A 434 -24.72 -6.28 -1.73
C LEU A 434 -24.89 -4.77 -1.49
N PRO A 435 -24.37 -4.24 -0.37
CA PRO A 435 -24.41 -2.80 -0.12
C PRO A 435 -23.46 -2.04 -1.04
N TYR A 436 -23.89 -0.89 -1.53
CA TYR A 436 -23.08 0.03 -2.30
C TYR A 436 -22.22 0.90 -1.38
N MET A 437 -20.92 0.88 -1.59
CA MET A 437 -19.96 1.65 -0.80
C MET A 437 -19.26 2.69 -1.66
N ILE A 438 -19.01 3.87 -1.08
CA ILE A 438 -18.17 4.91 -1.69
C ILE A 438 -17.14 5.46 -0.70
N ASP A 439 -15.92 5.70 -1.23
CA ASP A 439 -14.92 6.59 -0.66
C ASP A 439 -14.72 7.77 -1.62
N TYR A 440 -15.19 8.95 -1.25
CA TYR A 440 -15.17 10.13 -2.12
C TYR A 440 -13.83 10.90 -2.09
N ALA A 441 -12.87 10.47 -1.28
CA ALA A 441 -11.50 10.96 -1.22
C ALA A 441 -10.55 9.77 -1.00
N ALA A 442 -10.55 8.86 -1.98
CA ALA A 442 -10.04 7.50 -1.83
C ALA A 442 -8.53 7.41 -1.55
N GLY A 443 -7.76 8.45 -1.90
CA GLY A 443 -6.33 8.45 -1.67
C GLY A 443 -5.65 7.21 -2.26
N SER A 444 -4.95 6.47 -1.42
CA SER A 444 -4.32 5.18 -1.77
C SER A 444 -5.29 3.99 -1.83
N GLY A 445 -6.56 4.17 -1.45
CA GLY A 445 -7.59 3.13 -1.54
C GLY A 445 -7.70 2.20 -0.33
N HIS A 446 -7.15 2.54 0.82
CA HIS A 446 -7.17 1.66 2.00
C HIS A 446 -8.59 1.31 2.49
N PHE A 447 -9.52 2.28 2.49
CA PHE A 447 -10.92 1.97 2.83
C PHE A 447 -11.56 1.02 1.82
N ILE A 448 -11.24 1.18 0.55
CA ILE A 448 -11.75 0.33 -0.53
C ILE A 448 -11.27 -1.10 -0.33
N THR A 449 -9.96 -1.29 -0.19
CA THR A 449 -9.36 -2.62 -0.07
C THR A 449 -9.77 -3.33 1.22
N GLU A 450 -9.80 -2.65 2.35
CA GLU A 450 -10.21 -3.25 3.62
C GLU A 450 -11.71 -3.58 3.65
N PHE A 451 -12.56 -2.71 3.06
CA PHE A 451 -13.99 -3.00 2.91
C PHE A 451 -14.24 -4.23 2.02
N MET A 452 -13.58 -4.29 0.88
CA MET A 452 -13.68 -5.43 -0.03
C MET A 452 -13.26 -6.72 0.66
N HIS A 453 -12.18 -6.68 1.43
CA HIS A 453 -11.70 -7.84 2.17
C HIS A 453 -12.72 -8.30 3.21
N GLU A 454 -13.31 -7.38 3.98
CA GLU A 454 -14.30 -7.72 5.00
C GLU A 454 -15.57 -8.31 4.39
N VAL A 455 -16.10 -7.71 3.33
CA VAL A 455 -17.27 -8.22 2.62
C VAL A 455 -16.99 -9.61 2.02
N GLN A 456 -15.80 -9.82 1.44
CA GLN A 456 -15.41 -11.13 0.91
C GLN A 456 -15.34 -12.20 2.02
N ASN A 457 -14.84 -11.84 3.21
CA ASN A 457 -14.83 -12.74 4.36
C ASN A 457 -16.26 -13.15 4.76
N ILE A 458 -17.19 -12.19 4.78
CA ILE A 458 -18.61 -12.47 5.06
C ILE A 458 -19.18 -13.39 3.96
N ILE A 459 -18.94 -13.10 2.68
CA ILE A 459 -19.38 -13.94 1.54
C ILE A 459 -18.84 -15.37 1.69
N ASN A 460 -17.58 -15.54 2.01
CA ASN A 460 -16.95 -16.85 2.19
C ASN A 460 -17.57 -17.65 3.35
N GLY A 461 -18.06 -16.97 4.38
CA GLY A 461 -18.74 -17.56 5.53
C GLY A 461 -20.24 -17.82 5.31
N CYS A 462 -20.82 -17.34 4.19
CA CYS A 462 -22.25 -17.52 3.91
C CYS A 462 -22.62 -18.95 3.57
N ASP A 463 -23.64 -19.47 4.23
CA ASP A 463 -24.33 -20.70 3.83
C ASP A 463 -25.30 -20.39 2.67
N THR A 464 -24.86 -20.71 1.46
CA THR A 464 -25.60 -20.41 0.22
C THR A 464 -26.96 -21.06 0.14
N SER A 465 -27.22 -22.13 0.91
CA SER A 465 -28.48 -22.86 0.91
C SER A 465 -29.67 -22.07 1.49
N LYS A 466 -29.38 -21.00 2.24
CA LYS A 466 -30.38 -20.14 2.91
C LYS A 466 -31.01 -19.07 2.00
N TYR A 467 -30.46 -18.87 0.80
CA TYR A 467 -30.86 -17.79 -0.09
C TYR A 467 -31.62 -18.29 -1.32
N ILE A 468 -32.33 -17.37 -1.98
CA ILE A 468 -33.04 -17.67 -3.24
C ILE A 468 -32.02 -18.06 -4.33
N GLU A 469 -32.45 -18.80 -5.35
CA GLU A 469 -31.56 -19.40 -6.35
C GLU A 469 -30.69 -18.38 -7.11
N GLU A 470 -31.20 -17.18 -7.33
CA GLU A 470 -30.47 -16.09 -7.97
C GLU A 470 -29.31 -15.60 -7.08
N THR A 471 -29.58 -15.24 -5.83
CA THR A 471 -28.58 -14.83 -4.85
C THR A 471 -27.55 -15.95 -4.60
N LYS A 472 -28.03 -17.20 -4.52
CA LYS A 472 -27.18 -18.37 -4.35
C LYS A 472 -26.18 -18.52 -5.51
N LYS A 473 -26.58 -18.33 -6.77
CA LYS A 473 -25.68 -18.37 -7.91
C LYS A 473 -24.58 -17.30 -7.81
N HIS A 474 -24.95 -16.08 -7.44
CA HIS A 474 -23.97 -15.00 -7.21
C HIS A 474 -23.00 -15.36 -6.09
N LEU A 475 -23.48 -15.82 -4.94
CA LEU A 475 -22.63 -16.18 -3.81
C LEU A 475 -21.66 -17.32 -4.16
N ILE A 476 -22.11 -18.37 -4.85
CA ILE A 476 -21.24 -19.46 -5.30
C ILE A 476 -20.17 -18.93 -6.26
N ASN A 477 -20.54 -18.05 -7.19
CA ASN A 477 -19.58 -17.44 -8.09
C ASN A 477 -18.53 -16.61 -7.32
N TRP A 478 -18.95 -15.77 -6.38
CA TRP A 478 -18.05 -14.89 -5.60
C TRP A 478 -17.21 -15.63 -4.55
N GLN A 479 -17.66 -16.79 -4.09
CA GLN A 479 -16.83 -17.70 -3.26
C GLN A 479 -15.72 -18.37 -4.06
N ASN A 480 -15.91 -18.57 -5.36
CA ASN A 480 -14.92 -19.16 -6.26
C ASN A 480 -14.05 -18.09 -6.97
N CYS A 481 -14.67 -16.98 -7.38
CA CYS A 481 -14.04 -15.85 -8.04
C CYS A 481 -14.09 -14.65 -7.08
N HIS A 482 -13.11 -14.58 -6.19
CA HIS A 482 -13.06 -13.56 -5.15
C HIS A 482 -13.05 -12.15 -5.78
N PHE A 483 -13.78 -11.23 -5.16
CA PHE A 483 -13.83 -9.79 -5.49
C PHE A 483 -14.43 -9.42 -6.85
N ASP A 484 -14.91 -10.35 -7.67
CA ASP A 484 -15.59 -10.01 -8.94
C ASP A 484 -16.80 -9.09 -8.75
N TRP A 485 -17.42 -9.15 -7.57
CA TRP A 485 -18.54 -8.29 -7.19
C TRP A 485 -18.14 -6.81 -7.00
N ALA A 486 -16.87 -6.53 -6.72
CA ALA A 486 -16.44 -5.19 -6.31
C ALA A 486 -16.61 -4.14 -7.42
N THR A 487 -16.52 -4.53 -8.69
CA THR A 487 -16.77 -3.65 -9.84
C THR A 487 -18.17 -3.04 -9.86
N ASP A 488 -19.14 -3.73 -9.27
CA ASP A 488 -20.53 -3.28 -9.29
C ASP A 488 -20.90 -2.49 -8.03
N TYR A 489 -20.25 -2.76 -6.89
CA TYR A 489 -20.68 -2.27 -5.59
C TYR A 489 -19.72 -1.34 -4.87
N VAL A 490 -18.44 -1.26 -5.29
CA VAL A 490 -17.42 -0.47 -4.59
C VAL A 490 -16.91 0.67 -5.46
N TYR A 491 -16.99 1.88 -4.93
CA TYR A 491 -16.63 3.10 -5.62
C TYR A 491 -15.60 3.91 -4.85
N GLY A 492 -14.65 4.47 -5.56
CA GLY A 492 -13.69 5.43 -5.05
C GLY A 492 -13.60 6.65 -5.95
N VAL A 493 -13.40 7.82 -5.38
CA VAL A 493 -13.14 9.05 -6.13
C VAL A 493 -11.85 9.65 -5.62
N GLU A 494 -10.92 9.92 -6.50
CA GLU A 494 -9.65 10.55 -6.17
C GLU A 494 -9.26 11.58 -7.24
N LYS A 495 -8.82 12.75 -6.78
CA LYS A 495 -8.45 13.88 -7.65
C LYS A 495 -7.02 13.80 -8.16
N ASP A 496 -6.12 13.25 -7.36
CA ASP A 496 -4.73 13.08 -7.74
C ASP A 496 -4.55 11.83 -8.62
N TYR A 497 -4.18 12.05 -9.87
CA TYR A 497 -3.92 10.97 -10.81
C TYR A 497 -2.88 9.96 -10.34
N ARG A 498 -1.87 10.40 -9.56
CA ARG A 498 -0.85 9.53 -9.01
C ARG A 498 -1.48 8.55 -8.01
N LEU A 499 -2.34 9.06 -7.12
CA LEU A 499 -3.04 8.26 -6.11
C LEU A 499 -4.07 7.32 -6.75
N VAL A 500 -4.74 7.74 -7.83
CA VAL A 500 -5.64 6.84 -8.59
C VAL A 500 -4.88 5.64 -9.14
N LYS A 501 -3.67 5.85 -9.71
CA LYS A 501 -2.82 4.73 -10.15
C LYS A 501 -2.45 3.81 -8.99
N VAL A 502 -2.04 4.41 -7.88
CA VAL A 502 -1.67 3.69 -6.66
C VAL A 502 -2.84 2.87 -6.12
N GLY A 503 -4.01 3.49 -5.96
CA GLY A 503 -5.21 2.80 -5.49
C GLY A 503 -5.62 1.64 -6.39
N LYS A 504 -5.57 1.83 -7.70
CA LYS A 504 -5.85 0.77 -8.68
C LYS A 504 -4.84 -0.38 -8.60
N VAL A 505 -3.55 -0.06 -8.55
CA VAL A 505 -2.50 -1.08 -8.39
C VAL A 505 -2.69 -1.78 -7.04
N GLY A 506 -2.98 -1.04 -5.97
CA GLY A 506 -3.27 -1.59 -4.64
C GLY A 506 -4.40 -2.61 -4.68
N CYS A 507 -5.56 -2.27 -5.24
CA CYS A 507 -6.67 -3.20 -5.40
C CYS A 507 -6.25 -4.50 -6.11
N TYR A 508 -5.45 -4.39 -7.17
CA TYR A 508 -4.94 -5.57 -7.87
C TYR A 508 -4.00 -6.43 -7.04
N LEU A 509 -3.09 -5.79 -6.31
CA LEU A 509 -2.12 -6.49 -5.47
C LEU A 509 -2.78 -7.26 -4.32
N HIS A 510 -3.92 -6.76 -3.86
CA HIS A 510 -4.73 -7.44 -2.85
C HIS A 510 -5.58 -8.60 -3.40
N GLY A 511 -5.46 -8.89 -4.68
CA GLY A 511 -6.25 -9.94 -5.34
C GLY A 511 -7.66 -9.50 -5.71
N ASP A 512 -7.94 -8.27 -5.49
CA ASP A 512 -9.26 -7.67 -5.47
C ASP A 512 -9.58 -7.13 -6.86
N GLY A 513 -10.13 -7.70 -7.74
CA GLY A 513 -10.64 -7.14 -8.99
C GLY A 513 -10.57 -5.60 -9.16
N LEU A 514 -11.32 -5.08 -10.04
CA LEU A 514 -11.38 -3.65 -10.33
C LEU A 514 -12.49 -2.97 -9.51
N ALA A 515 -12.18 -2.39 -8.36
CA ALA A 515 -13.08 -1.38 -7.79
C ALA A 515 -13.21 -0.16 -8.73
N ASN A 516 -14.36 0.51 -8.71
CA ASN A 516 -14.61 1.71 -9.52
C ASN A 516 -13.89 2.93 -8.93
N VAL A 517 -12.57 3.01 -9.07
CA VAL A 517 -11.82 4.21 -8.68
C VAL A 517 -11.86 5.21 -9.83
N ILE A 518 -12.52 6.33 -9.62
CA ILE A 518 -12.78 7.38 -10.60
C ILE A 518 -11.81 8.54 -10.38
N LEU A 519 -11.09 8.93 -11.43
CA LEU A 519 -10.27 10.14 -11.41
C LEU A 519 -11.18 11.36 -11.54
N SER A 520 -11.54 11.98 -10.43
CA SER A 520 -12.37 13.18 -10.39
C SER A 520 -12.27 13.88 -9.03
N ASP A 521 -12.82 15.08 -8.94
CA ASP A 521 -12.98 15.79 -7.66
C ASP A 521 -14.19 15.21 -6.91
N GLY A 522 -14.00 14.77 -5.66
CA GLY A 522 -15.06 14.21 -4.81
C GLY A 522 -16.19 15.21 -4.47
N LEU A 523 -15.93 16.50 -4.63
CA LEU A 523 -16.92 17.57 -4.47
C LEU A 523 -17.59 18.00 -5.77
N ALA A 524 -17.13 17.52 -6.94
CA ALA A 524 -17.75 17.88 -8.22
C ALA A 524 -19.20 17.36 -8.32
N ASN A 525 -20.03 18.08 -9.07
CA ASN A 525 -21.43 17.72 -9.29
C ASN A 525 -21.54 16.40 -10.05
N PHE A 526 -22.24 15.42 -9.50
CA PHE A 526 -22.35 14.06 -10.06
C PHE A 526 -23.18 13.99 -11.35
N SER A 527 -24.16 14.88 -11.54
CA SER A 527 -25.00 14.84 -12.71
C SER A 527 -24.34 15.45 -13.95
N ASN A 528 -23.51 16.48 -13.77
CA ASN A 528 -22.93 17.25 -14.88
C ASN A 528 -21.47 16.91 -15.15
N ASN A 529 -20.78 16.22 -14.25
CA ASN A 529 -19.37 15.89 -14.42
C ASN A 529 -19.18 14.76 -15.44
N LYS A 530 -18.39 15.01 -16.49
CA LYS A 530 -18.09 14.02 -17.54
C LYS A 530 -17.40 12.76 -17.00
N GLU A 531 -16.64 12.88 -15.93
CA GLU A 531 -15.91 11.76 -15.34
C GLU A 531 -16.83 10.79 -14.60
N TYR A 532 -17.96 11.26 -14.09
CA TYR A 532 -18.97 10.42 -13.43
C TYR A 532 -19.99 9.82 -14.40
N LYS A 533 -20.17 10.44 -15.55
CA LYS A 533 -21.19 10.01 -16.51
C LYS A 533 -20.99 8.56 -16.94
N GLY A 534 -22.00 7.74 -16.70
CA GLY A 534 -22.00 6.32 -17.02
C GLY A 534 -21.17 5.43 -16.06
N LYS A 535 -20.57 6.02 -15.02
CA LYS A 535 -19.76 5.27 -14.06
C LYS A 535 -20.46 5.07 -12.71
N LEU A 536 -21.39 5.95 -12.36
CA LEU A 536 -22.23 5.77 -11.18
C LEU A 536 -23.50 5.00 -11.56
N ARG A 537 -23.97 4.19 -10.62
CA ARG A 537 -25.15 3.34 -10.81
C ARG A 537 -26.40 4.12 -11.18
N LYS A 538 -26.66 5.23 -10.48
CA LYS A 538 -27.73 6.16 -10.78
C LYS A 538 -27.12 7.45 -11.31
N GLN A 539 -27.52 7.84 -12.50
CA GLN A 539 -27.27 9.19 -12.96
C GLN A 539 -28.30 10.06 -12.29
N GLY A 540 -27.88 11.02 -11.45
CA GLY A 540 -28.79 12.04 -10.96
C GLY A 540 -29.48 12.74 -12.16
N ASN A 541 -30.73 13.15 -12.01
CA ASN A 541 -31.38 14.03 -12.97
C ASN A 541 -30.57 15.33 -13.07
N ASP A 542 -30.51 15.94 -14.25
CA ASP A 542 -29.81 17.20 -14.44
C ASP A 542 -30.22 18.22 -13.36
N GLY A 543 -29.22 18.72 -12.61
CA GLY A 543 -29.42 19.68 -11.53
C GLY A 543 -29.72 19.11 -10.14
N GLN A 544 -29.83 17.79 -9.96
CA GLN A 544 -29.99 17.22 -8.61
C GLN A 544 -28.67 17.19 -7.85
N LYS A 545 -28.68 17.79 -6.67
CA LYS A 545 -27.54 17.74 -5.72
C LYS A 545 -27.48 16.38 -5.03
N ASP A 546 -28.63 15.90 -4.59
CA ASP A 546 -28.77 14.70 -3.75
C ASP A 546 -28.92 13.47 -4.64
N ASN A 547 -27.90 12.67 -4.63
CA ASN A 547 -27.81 11.46 -5.45
C ASN A 547 -28.34 10.23 -4.70
N GLN A 548 -28.07 10.12 -3.40
CA GLN A 548 -28.56 9.09 -2.47
C GLN A 548 -28.45 7.66 -3.01
N GLN A 549 -27.25 7.32 -3.53
CA GLN A 549 -27.00 6.02 -4.17
C GLN A 549 -26.37 4.98 -3.26
N PHE A 550 -25.70 5.41 -2.19
CA PHE A 550 -24.81 4.57 -1.41
C PHE A 550 -25.42 4.18 -0.07
N ASP A 551 -25.18 2.93 0.31
CA ASP A 551 -25.56 2.39 1.62
C ASP A 551 -24.49 2.71 2.66
N ILE A 552 -23.21 2.77 2.23
CA ILE A 552 -22.04 2.94 3.09
C ILE A 552 -21.10 3.99 2.51
N LEU A 553 -20.63 4.90 3.36
CA LEU A 553 -19.61 5.87 3.01
C LEU A 553 -18.48 5.81 4.04
N LEU A 554 -17.28 5.54 3.56
CA LEU A 554 -16.06 5.50 4.36
C LEU A 554 -15.05 6.44 3.72
N SER A 555 -14.48 7.37 4.48
CA SER A 555 -13.50 8.29 3.89
C SER A 555 -12.65 9.02 4.94
N ASN A 556 -11.49 9.45 4.49
CA ASN A 556 -10.65 10.44 5.17
C ASN A 556 -10.43 11.60 4.20
N PRO A 557 -11.38 12.55 4.09
CA PRO A 557 -11.27 13.65 3.15
C PRO A 557 -10.15 14.62 3.52
N PRO A 558 -9.64 15.42 2.58
CA PRO A 558 -8.67 16.45 2.88
C PRO A 558 -9.27 17.51 3.81
N TYR A 559 -8.45 18.08 4.69
CA TYR A 559 -8.84 19.16 5.58
C TYR A 559 -7.76 20.24 5.65
N SER A 560 -8.19 21.47 6.01
CA SER A 560 -7.31 22.64 6.12
C SER A 560 -6.56 22.99 4.84
N VAL A 561 -7.21 22.90 3.68
CA VAL A 561 -6.61 23.25 2.38
C VAL A 561 -6.74 24.75 2.11
N SER A 562 -5.65 25.49 2.22
CA SER A 562 -5.63 26.94 2.06
C SER A 562 -6.15 27.39 0.68
N SER A 563 -7.02 28.38 0.68
CA SER A 563 -7.53 29.05 -0.55
C SER A 563 -8.13 28.10 -1.60
N PHE A 564 -8.67 26.95 -1.18
CA PHE A 564 -9.21 25.95 -2.10
C PHE A 564 -10.34 26.49 -2.99
N ARG A 565 -11.13 27.45 -2.50
CA ARG A 565 -12.22 28.05 -3.26
C ARG A 565 -11.75 28.70 -4.57
N GLN A 566 -10.57 29.30 -4.58
CA GLN A 566 -10.02 29.93 -5.79
C GLN A 566 -9.67 28.90 -6.88
N THR A 567 -9.23 27.70 -6.49
CA THR A 567 -8.80 26.64 -7.40
C THR A 567 -9.96 25.78 -7.91
N THR A 568 -11.14 25.91 -7.30
CA THR A 568 -12.27 24.97 -7.54
C THR A 568 -13.52 25.65 -8.12
N ARG A 569 -13.47 26.95 -8.42
CA ARG A 569 -14.61 27.72 -8.97
C ARG A 569 -15.27 27.11 -10.21
N ASP A 570 -14.49 26.40 -11.02
CA ASP A 570 -14.97 25.78 -12.28
C ASP A 570 -15.61 24.40 -12.04
N TYR A 571 -15.55 23.86 -10.84
CA TYR A 571 -15.98 22.51 -10.54
C TYR A 571 -17.26 22.44 -9.71
N TYR A 572 -17.47 23.39 -8.79
CA TYR A 572 -18.66 23.47 -7.94
C TYR A 572 -18.90 24.88 -7.39
N THR A 573 -20.15 25.17 -7.07
CA THR A 573 -20.66 26.50 -6.72
C THR A 573 -21.65 26.42 -5.55
N GLU A 574 -22.26 27.55 -5.21
CA GLU A 574 -23.37 27.66 -4.26
C GLU A 574 -24.61 26.81 -4.66
N GLN A 575 -24.71 26.41 -5.92
CA GLN A 575 -25.80 25.53 -6.36
C GLN A 575 -25.56 24.09 -5.91
N ASP A 576 -24.30 23.73 -5.67
CA ASP A 576 -23.92 22.37 -5.27
C ASP A 576 -23.92 22.20 -3.76
N PHE A 577 -23.56 23.26 -3.00
CA PHE A 577 -23.41 23.21 -1.53
C PHE A 577 -24.03 24.41 -0.84
N GLU A 578 -24.83 24.18 0.18
CA GLU A 578 -25.43 25.24 1.04
C GLU A 578 -24.34 26.01 1.81
N LEU A 579 -23.29 25.30 2.23
CA LEU A 579 -22.17 25.88 2.96
C LEU A 579 -21.26 26.76 2.10
N TYR A 580 -21.32 26.68 0.77
CA TYR A 580 -20.44 27.39 -0.13
C TYR A 580 -20.49 28.92 0.06
N ASN A 581 -21.67 29.48 0.33
CA ASN A 581 -21.87 30.91 0.60
C ASN A 581 -21.25 31.38 1.93
N SER A 582 -20.91 30.47 2.82
CA SER A 582 -20.23 30.75 4.09
C SER A 582 -18.72 30.80 3.97
N LEU A 583 -18.18 30.43 2.79
CA LEU A 583 -16.76 30.40 2.49
C LEU A 583 -16.30 31.74 1.89
N THR A 584 -15.09 32.14 2.23
CA THR A 584 -14.35 33.25 1.62
C THR A 584 -13.24 32.71 0.70
N ASP A 585 -12.62 33.55 -0.08
CA ASP A 585 -11.51 33.17 -0.96
C ASP A 585 -10.27 32.68 -0.18
N ASN A 586 -10.16 33.05 1.10
CA ASN A 586 -9.08 32.60 1.99
C ASN A 586 -9.47 31.41 2.89
N SER A 587 -10.69 30.91 2.75
CA SER A 587 -11.15 29.77 3.55
C SER A 587 -10.30 28.51 3.31
N SER A 588 -10.10 27.74 4.38
CA SER A 588 -9.35 26.49 4.37
C SER A 588 -10.20 25.27 4.73
N GLU A 589 -11.45 25.51 5.15
CA GLU A 589 -12.35 24.52 5.79
C GLU A 589 -13.08 23.67 4.74
N ILE A 590 -12.31 23.04 3.83
CA ILE A 590 -12.84 22.19 2.76
C ILE A 590 -13.61 20.97 3.30
N GLU A 591 -13.21 20.47 4.46
CA GLU A 591 -13.85 19.35 5.15
C GLU A 591 -15.33 19.59 5.45
N CYS A 592 -15.76 20.83 5.60
CA CYS A 592 -17.15 21.19 5.80
C CYS A 592 -18.01 20.83 4.57
N LEU A 593 -17.50 21.08 3.37
CA LEU A 593 -18.17 20.68 2.12
C LEU A 593 -18.21 19.15 1.97
N PHE A 594 -17.18 18.46 2.42
CA PHE A 594 -17.18 16.99 2.43
C PHE A 594 -18.23 16.42 3.38
N VAL A 595 -18.51 17.07 4.50
CA VAL A 595 -19.63 16.69 5.39
C VAL A 595 -20.98 16.85 4.68
N GLU A 596 -21.17 17.97 4.00
CA GLU A 596 -22.41 18.17 3.22
C GLU A 596 -22.53 17.14 2.09
N ARG A 597 -21.43 16.75 1.47
CA ARG A 597 -21.39 15.69 0.45
C ARG A 597 -21.86 14.33 0.99
N ILE A 598 -21.60 13.99 2.26
CA ILE A 598 -22.13 12.76 2.87
C ILE A 598 -23.65 12.71 2.75
N LYS A 599 -24.33 13.83 3.09
CA LYS A 599 -25.79 13.97 2.97
C LYS A 599 -26.28 13.69 1.55
N GLN A 600 -25.53 14.16 0.56
CA GLN A 600 -25.92 14.04 -0.86
C GLN A 600 -25.75 12.62 -1.40
N LEU A 601 -24.83 11.84 -0.86
CA LEU A 601 -24.47 10.52 -1.37
C LEU A 601 -25.20 9.37 -0.69
N LEU A 602 -25.42 9.46 0.62
CA LEU A 602 -26.04 8.37 1.37
C LEU A 602 -27.53 8.29 1.16
N LYS A 603 -28.04 7.06 0.99
CA LYS A 603 -29.48 6.74 1.07
C LYS A 603 -30.00 6.99 2.48
N ASP A 604 -31.32 7.10 2.62
CA ASP A 604 -31.97 7.05 3.92
C ASP A 604 -31.63 5.75 4.64
N GLY A 605 -31.23 5.84 5.92
CA GLY A 605 -30.73 4.72 6.69
C GLY A 605 -29.27 4.31 6.38
N GLY A 606 -28.67 4.86 5.33
CA GLY A 606 -27.26 4.61 5.00
C GLY A 606 -26.30 5.08 6.10
N ILE A 607 -25.13 4.47 6.19
CA ILE A 607 -24.18 4.69 7.28
C ILE A 607 -22.86 5.25 6.79
N ALA A 608 -22.20 6.03 7.64
CA ALA A 608 -20.86 6.56 7.35
C ALA A 608 -19.90 6.38 8.53
N GLY A 609 -18.64 6.18 8.18
CA GLY A 609 -17.49 6.31 9.09
C GLY A 609 -16.48 7.27 8.46
N VAL A 610 -16.40 8.50 8.97
CA VAL A 610 -15.58 9.56 8.33
C VAL A 610 -14.62 10.17 9.32
N ILE A 611 -13.36 10.28 8.91
CA ILE A 611 -12.31 10.93 9.70
C ILE A 611 -12.33 12.43 9.39
N LEU A 612 -12.42 13.24 10.42
CA LEU A 612 -12.48 14.70 10.33
C LEU A 612 -11.57 15.34 11.38
N PRO A 613 -11.13 16.60 11.20
CA PRO A 613 -10.42 17.30 12.25
C PRO A 613 -11.34 17.57 13.44
N SER A 614 -10.81 17.51 14.66
CA SER A 614 -11.59 17.72 15.89
C SER A 614 -12.25 19.11 15.96
N SER A 615 -11.76 20.09 15.19
CA SER A 615 -12.36 21.41 14.99
C SER A 615 -13.81 21.36 14.53
N ILE A 616 -14.24 20.29 13.84
CA ILE A 616 -15.62 20.09 13.41
C ILE A 616 -16.60 20.11 14.61
N LEU A 617 -16.18 19.65 15.77
CA LEU A 617 -16.99 19.55 16.98
C LEU A 617 -17.02 20.85 17.80
N SER A 618 -16.04 21.75 17.67
CA SER A 618 -15.84 22.85 18.61
C SER A 618 -15.74 24.24 18.01
N ASN A 619 -15.21 24.39 16.79
CA ASN A 619 -14.96 25.69 16.21
C ASN A 619 -16.25 26.41 15.79
N SER A 620 -16.19 27.76 15.76
CA SER A 620 -17.29 28.65 15.30
C SER A 620 -17.25 28.87 13.78
N GLY A 621 -18.11 29.75 13.28
CA GLY A 621 -18.17 30.12 11.87
C GLY A 621 -18.83 29.07 11.00
N ILE A 622 -18.19 28.62 9.94
CA ILE A 622 -18.73 27.61 9.03
C ILE A 622 -18.95 26.26 9.74
N TYR A 623 -18.16 25.96 10.76
CA TYR A 623 -18.30 24.72 11.54
C TYR A 623 -19.62 24.65 12.30
N THR A 624 -20.16 25.80 12.77
CA THR A 624 -21.50 25.86 13.38
C THR A 624 -22.57 25.36 12.41
N LYS A 625 -22.57 25.88 11.18
CA LYS A 625 -23.52 25.45 10.15
C LYS A 625 -23.29 23.99 9.72
N THR A 626 -22.06 23.55 9.72
CA THR A 626 -21.72 22.15 9.42
C THR A 626 -22.30 21.21 10.48
N ARG A 627 -22.19 21.56 11.78
CA ARG A 627 -22.84 20.79 12.86
C ARG A 627 -24.36 20.81 12.76
N GLU A 628 -24.95 21.92 12.35
CA GLU A 628 -26.39 22.00 12.06
C GLU A 628 -26.78 20.96 10.99
N ILE A 629 -26.03 20.88 9.88
CA ILE A 629 -26.24 19.85 8.83
C ILE A 629 -26.09 18.44 9.39
N ILE A 630 -25.03 18.18 10.18
CA ILE A 630 -24.82 16.85 10.78
C ILE A 630 -26.05 16.47 11.63
N LEU A 631 -26.48 17.34 12.53
CA LEU A 631 -27.58 17.02 13.45
C LEU A 631 -28.95 16.96 12.78
N GLN A 632 -29.14 17.70 11.68
CA GLN A 632 -30.38 17.65 10.91
C GLN A 632 -30.56 16.37 10.13
N TYR A 633 -29.48 15.91 9.50
CA TYR A 633 -29.55 14.84 8.50
C TYR A 633 -29.00 13.50 8.98
N PHE A 634 -28.38 13.45 10.16
CA PHE A 634 -27.77 12.24 10.67
C PHE A 634 -28.08 11.98 12.14
N ASP A 635 -28.20 10.72 12.48
CA ASP A 635 -27.98 10.24 13.84
C ASP A 635 -26.48 10.04 14.05
N ILE A 636 -25.93 10.66 15.09
CA ILE A 636 -24.57 10.41 15.51
C ILE A 636 -24.57 9.15 16.38
N ILE A 637 -24.01 8.06 15.85
CA ILE A 637 -23.98 6.77 16.55
C ILE A 637 -22.81 6.73 17.53
N ALA A 638 -21.64 7.17 17.07
CA ALA A 638 -20.44 7.22 17.90
C ALA A 638 -19.49 8.32 17.41
N ILE A 639 -18.64 8.76 18.33
CA ILE A 639 -17.51 9.65 18.07
C ILE A 639 -16.26 8.98 18.64
N ALA A 640 -15.28 8.68 17.80
CA ALA A 640 -13.98 8.19 18.26
C ALA A 640 -12.93 9.31 18.14
N GLU A 641 -12.38 9.73 19.28
CA GLU A 641 -11.29 10.70 19.35
C GLU A 641 -9.97 9.99 19.05
N LEU A 642 -9.25 10.47 18.05
CA LEU A 642 -7.94 9.98 17.66
C LEU A 642 -6.89 11.05 17.96
N GLY A 643 -5.83 10.66 18.62
CA GLY A 643 -4.77 11.60 19.04
C GLY A 643 -3.70 11.84 17.96
N SER A 644 -2.64 12.52 18.38
CA SER A 644 -1.56 12.96 17.50
C SER A 644 -0.63 11.82 17.00
N ASN A 645 -0.69 10.63 17.60
CA ASN A 645 0.10 9.47 17.17
C ASN A 645 -0.61 8.60 16.14
N THR A 646 -1.86 8.92 15.81
CA THR A 646 -2.67 8.12 14.87
C THR A 646 -2.17 8.22 13.44
N PHE A 647 -1.67 9.39 13.01
CA PHE A 647 -1.17 9.64 11.66
C PHE A 647 0.30 10.07 11.69
N MET A 648 1.07 9.64 10.69
CA MET A 648 2.54 9.79 10.68
C MET A 648 3.04 11.23 10.71
N ALA A 649 2.31 12.19 10.19
CA ALA A 649 2.87 13.52 9.89
C ALA A 649 1.96 14.69 10.25
N THR A 650 1.00 14.50 11.12
CA THR A 650 0.14 15.59 11.58
C THR A 650 0.07 15.64 13.09
N ASN A 651 0.16 16.87 13.64
CA ASN A 651 -0.19 17.14 15.02
C ASN A 651 -1.69 17.46 15.17
N THR A 652 -2.49 17.30 14.11
CA THR A 652 -3.91 17.58 14.12
C THR A 652 -4.65 16.44 14.81
N ASN A 653 -5.34 16.75 15.89
CA ASN A 653 -6.27 15.82 16.51
C ASN A 653 -7.47 15.63 15.59
N THR A 654 -7.84 14.39 15.38
CA THR A 654 -8.95 14.01 14.52
C THR A 654 -10.01 13.25 15.28
N VAL A 655 -11.19 13.17 14.69
CA VAL A 655 -12.29 12.36 15.18
C VAL A 655 -12.83 11.50 14.06
N VAL A 656 -13.29 10.30 14.40
CA VAL A 656 -14.12 9.51 13.49
C VAL A 656 -15.57 9.73 13.88
N LEU A 657 -16.35 10.26 12.94
CA LEU A 657 -17.81 10.34 13.12
C LEU A 657 -18.45 9.10 12.50
N PHE A 658 -19.20 8.36 13.31
CA PHE A 658 -20.05 7.26 12.88
C PHE A 658 -21.48 7.76 12.81
N LEU A 659 -22.02 7.82 11.59
CA LEU A 659 -23.28 8.49 11.27
C LEU A 659 -24.26 7.51 10.63
N ARG A 660 -25.57 7.73 10.87
CA ARG A 660 -26.66 7.10 10.12
C ARG A 660 -27.52 8.18 9.49
N ARG A 661 -27.77 8.10 8.20
CA ARG A 661 -28.58 9.06 7.45
C ARG A 661 -30.03 8.99 7.87
N ARG A 662 -30.62 10.13 8.22
CA ARG A 662 -32.04 10.31 8.48
C ARG A 662 -32.82 10.62 7.21
N ASP A 663 -34.13 10.43 7.24
CA ASP A 663 -35.04 10.97 6.24
C ASP A 663 -35.00 12.51 6.21
N ASN A 664 -35.07 13.09 5.04
CA ASN A 664 -35.04 14.55 4.81
C ASN A 664 -36.23 15.30 5.43
N TYR A 665 -37.33 14.59 5.71
CA TYR A 665 -38.59 15.23 6.15
C TYR A 665 -38.52 15.92 7.53
N PHE A 666 -37.69 15.38 8.44
CA PHE A 666 -37.54 15.89 9.80
C PHE A 666 -36.82 17.23 9.88
N ALA A 667 -35.86 17.48 9.01
CA ALA A 667 -34.86 18.54 9.21
C ALA A 667 -35.43 19.95 9.06
N ALA A 668 -36.21 20.21 8.01
CA ALA A 668 -36.68 21.54 7.70
C ALA A 668 -37.76 22.04 8.73
N ASN A 669 -38.61 21.12 9.20
CA ASN A 669 -39.69 21.46 10.13
C ASN A 669 -39.14 21.82 11.51
N THR A 670 -38.08 21.15 11.96
CA THR A 670 -37.48 21.41 13.28
C THR A 670 -36.94 22.82 13.39
N LYS A 671 -36.20 23.29 12.35
CA LYS A 671 -35.65 24.64 12.34
C LYS A 671 -36.77 25.72 12.39
N ILE A 672 -37.78 25.58 11.56
CA ILE A 672 -38.93 26.48 11.52
C ILE A 672 -39.62 26.55 12.90
N ALA A 673 -39.78 25.39 13.56
CA ALA A 673 -40.40 25.31 14.85
C ALA A 673 -39.58 25.95 15.98
N VAL A 674 -38.24 25.77 15.93
CA VAL A 674 -37.30 26.43 16.88
C VAL A 674 -37.30 27.96 16.67
N ASP A 675 -37.26 28.42 15.44
CA ASP A 675 -37.37 29.87 15.15
C ASP A 675 -38.70 30.46 15.59
N ALA A 676 -39.81 29.71 15.48
CA ALA A 676 -41.13 30.11 15.98
C ALA A 676 -41.14 30.16 17.52
N TYR A 677 -40.54 29.19 18.19
CA TYR A 677 -40.38 29.19 19.64
C TYR A 677 -39.69 30.47 20.15
N PHE A 678 -38.59 30.89 19.60
CA PHE A 678 -37.86 32.08 20.03
C PHE A 678 -38.66 33.39 19.82
N ARG A 679 -39.68 33.37 18.94
CA ARG A 679 -40.59 34.51 18.76
C ARG A 679 -41.72 34.51 19.79
N THR A 680 -42.25 33.33 20.15
CA THR A 680 -43.44 33.19 21.01
C THR A 680 -43.15 32.84 22.46
N LEU A 681 -41.98 32.21 22.71
CA LEU A 681 -41.55 31.61 24.00
C LEU A 681 -42.57 30.59 24.53
N ASN A 682 -43.36 29.99 23.67
CA ASN A 682 -44.31 28.94 24.00
C ASN A 682 -43.63 27.56 23.81
N ASP A 683 -43.46 26.85 24.93
CA ASP A 683 -42.84 25.52 24.93
C ASP A 683 -43.88 24.47 24.43
N VAL A 684 -43.86 24.23 23.15
CA VAL A 684 -44.76 23.31 22.45
C VAL A 684 -44.00 22.05 22.01
N THR A 685 -44.70 21.00 21.62
CA THR A 685 -44.08 19.78 21.10
C THR A 685 -43.37 20.07 19.77
N ILE A 686 -42.08 19.77 19.69
CA ILE A 686 -41.28 19.91 18.49
C ILE A 686 -40.61 18.56 18.18
N ASN A 687 -40.77 18.05 16.99
CA ASN A 687 -40.17 16.80 16.55
C ASN A 687 -40.52 15.59 17.48
N GLY A 688 -41.76 15.55 17.97
CA GLY A 688 -42.21 14.52 18.93
C GLY A 688 -41.69 14.68 20.36
N ILE A 689 -40.93 15.73 20.64
CA ILE A 689 -40.43 16.03 21.98
C ILE A 689 -41.41 17.00 22.65
N GLU A 690 -42.04 16.57 23.73
CA GLU A 690 -42.91 17.41 24.56
C GLU A 690 -42.03 18.37 25.36
N THR A 691 -42.45 19.66 25.41
CA THR A 691 -41.79 20.75 26.15
C THR A 691 -40.26 20.75 26.00
N PRO A 692 -39.72 20.82 24.77
CA PRO A 692 -38.28 20.67 24.50
C PRO A 692 -37.45 21.76 25.16
N ALA A 693 -37.93 22.98 25.25
CA ALA A 693 -37.21 24.08 25.92
C ALA A 693 -37.12 23.86 27.44
N SER A 694 -38.17 23.38 28.11
CA SER A 694 -38.08 22.99 29.51
C SER A 694 -37.12 21.84 29.76
N LYS A 695 -37.07 20.84 28.87
CA LYS A 695 -36.09 19.75 28.90
C LYS A 695 -34.68 20.25 28.66
N TYR A 696 -34.49 21.15 27.70
CA TYR A 696 -33.19 21.78 27.44
C TYR A 696 -32.69 22.52 28.70
N VAL A 697 -33.55 23.33 29.36
CA VAL A 697 -33.22 24.03 30.61
C VAL A 697 -32.82 23.05 31.71
N ALA A 698 -33.58 21.97 31.89
CA ALA A 698 -33.29 20.98 32.89
C ALA A 698 -31.94 20.27 32.68
N HIS A 699 -31.50 20.08 31.42
CA HIS A 699 -30.25 19.41 31.08
C HIS A 699 -29.03 20.35 30.95
N VAL A 700 -29.24 21.58 30.52
CA VAL A 700 -28.16 22.51 30.23
C VAL A 700 -27.99 23.57 31.32
N TRP A 701 -29.11 24.11 31.80
CA TRP A 701 -29.14 25.11 32.87
C TRP A 701 -29.53 24.48 34.21
N GLU A 702 -28.79 23.50 34.64
CA GLU A 702 -29.09 22.72 35.86
C GLU A 702 -29.40 23.62 37.05
N GLY A 703 -30.51 23.37 37.73
CA GLY A 703 -30.93 24.14 38.89
C GLY A 703 -31.82 25.37 38.59
N LEU A 704 -31.95 25.78 37.30
CA LEU A 704 -32.94 26.78 36.90
C LEU A 704 -34.27 26.14 36.51
N ASN A 705 -35.34 26.82 36.80
CA ASN A 705 -36.65 26.49 36.23
C ASN A 705 -36.86 27.22 34.87
N TYR A 706 -37.81 26.75 34.10
CA TYR A 706 -38.12 27.32 32.78
C TYR A 706 -38.49 28.81 32.84
N ALA A 707 -39.24 29.23 33.89
CA ALA A 707 -39.65 30.62 34.03
C ALA A 707 -38.47 31.56 34.30
N ASP A 708 -37.49 31.14 35.05
CA ASP A 708 -36.23 31.89 35.24
C ASP A 708 -35.46 32.00 33.91
N TYR A 709 -35.36 30.95 33.14
CA TYR A 709 -34.71 30.93 31.83
C TYR A 709 -35.39 31.86 30.81
N VAL A 710 -36.74 31.91 30.83
CA VAL A 710 -37.50 32.82 29.93
C VAL A 710 -37.09 34.30 30.15
N THR A 711 -36.73 34.70 31.36
CA THR A 711 -36.22 36.06 31.61
C THR A 711 -34.96 36.42 30.83
N LEU A 712 -34.08 35.42 30.61
CA LEU A 712 -32.92 35.55 29.73
C LEU A 712 -33.35 35.79 28.26
N LEU A 713 -34.29 34.98 27.78
CA LEU A 713 -34.83 35.07 26.42
C LEU A 713 -35.54 36.38 26.16
N GLN A 714 -36.16 36.97 27.19
CA GLN A 714 -36.78 38.30 27.19
C GLN A 714 -35.75 39.45 27.33
N LYS A 715 -34.45 39.16 27.29
CA LYS A 715 -33.34 40.13 27.46
C LYS A 715 -33.33 40.84 28.82
N SER A 716 -33.99 40.23 29.81
CA SER A 716 -34.10 40.79 31.18
C SER A 716 -33.75 39.69 32.21
N PRO A 717 -32.52 39.09 32.14
CA PRO A 717 -32.18 37.99 33.02
C PRO A 717 -32.28 38.37 34.48
N ASN A 718 -32.96 37.54 35.28
CA ASN A 718 -33.09 37.71 36.71
C ASN A 718 -31.83 37.33 37.47
N ASP A 719 -31.78 37.53 38.80
CA ASP A 719 -30.59 37.28 39.60
C ASP A 719 -30.14 35.81 39.61
N LYS A 720 -31.06 34.87 39.50
CA LYS A 720 -30.72 33.42 39.42
C LYS A 720 -29.97 33.12 38.14
N VAL A 721 -30.49 33.65 37.00
CA VAL A 721 -29.81 33.51 35.72
C VAL A 721 -28.42 34.13 35.71
N ARG A 722 -28.33 35.36 36.29
CA ARG A 722 -27.04 36.10 36.35
C ARG A 722 -26.01 35.42 37.24
N ALA A 723 -26.48 34.74 38.29
CA ALA A 723 -25.61 33.97 39.20
C ALA A 723 -25.20 32.58 38.65
N HIS A 724 -25.84 32.12 37.58
CA HIS A 724 -25.59 30.79 37.00
C HIS A 724 -24.23 30.71 36.28
N GLU A 725 -23.54 29.60 36.43
CA GLU A 725 -22.21 29.36 35.86
C GLU A 725 -22.18 29.61 34.35
N ILE A 726 -23.19 29.11 33.61
CA ILE A 726 -23.28 29.31 32.13
C ILE A 726 -23.35 30.79 31.77
N TYR A 727 -24.11 31.58 32.53
CA TYR A 727 -24.20 33.03 32.26
C TYR A 727 -22.87 33.74 32.52
N TYR A 728 -22.15 33.31 33.55
CA TYR A 728 -20.80 33.79 33.82
C TYR A 728 -19.82 33.42 32.70
N GLU A 729 -19.89 32.18 32.18
CA GLU A 729 -19.12 31.71 31.04
C GLU A 729 -19.39 32.56 29.78
N TYR A 730 -20.64 32.87 29.49
CA TYR A 730 -20.99 33.77 28.38
C TYR A 730 -20.33 35.13 28.51
N LYS A 731 -20.41 35.76 29.70
CA LYS A 731 -19.77 37.06 29.96
C LYS A 731 -18.25 37.00 29.76
N LYS A 732 -17.64 35.87 30.04
CA LYS A 732 -16.19 35.68 29.88
C LYS A 732 -15.79 35.47 28.43
N LYS A 733 -16.60 34.70 27.66
CA LYS A 733 -16.28 34.26 26.28
C LYS A 733 -16.73 35.26 25.21
N ILE A 734 -17.82 36.01 25.45
CA ILE A 734 -18.39 36.90 24.47
C ILE A 734 -17.88 38.33 24.72
N SER A 735 -17.06 38.84 23.81
CA SER A 735 -16.59 40.22 23.81
C SER A 735 -17.62 41.14 23.19
N ALA A 736 -18.52 41.70 23.99
CA ALA A 736 -19.53 42.62 23.49
C ALA A 736 -19.29 44.08 23.97
N LYS A 737 -19.56 45.04 23.07
CA LYS A 737 -19.39 46.47 23.37
C LYS A 737 -20.47 47.09 24.29
N SER A 738 -21.56 46.36 24.53
CA SER A 738 -22.66 46.75 25.41
C SER A 738 -23.42 45.54 25.93
N ASN A 739 -24.13 45.72 27.06
CA ASN A 739 -25.01 44.64 27.61
C ASN A 739 -26.07 44.19 26.64
N THR A 740 -26.65 45.09 25.84
CA THR A 740 -27.65 44.74 24.83
C THR A 740 -27.07 43.83 23.78
N LYS A 741 -25.87 44.16 23.26
CA LYS A 741 -25.19 43.28 22.28
C LYS A 741 -24.77 41.97 22.89
N LEU A 742 -24.35 41.93 24.13
CA LEU A 742 -24.09 40.70 24.85
C LEU A 742 -25.32 39.79 24.91
N LEU A 743 -26.48 40.33 25.27
CA LEU A 743 -27.73 39.56 25.32
C LEU A 743 -28.20 39.08 23.94
N ASP A 744 -28.00 39.89 22.88
CA ASP A 744 -28.27 39.45 21.51
C ASP A 744 -27.38 38.25 21.09
N GLU A 745 -26.10 38.31 21.41
CA GLU A 745 -25.18 37.22 21.12
C GLU A 745 -25.51 35.95 21.96
N ILE A 746 -25.86 36.15 23.25
CA ILE A 746 -26.34 34.99 24.07
C ILE A 746 -27.56 34.37 23.46
N LEU A 747 -28.52 35.16 23.00
CA LEU A 747 -29.74 34.61 22.38
C LEU A 747 -29.44 33.81 21.11
N ASN A 748 -28.51 34.29 20.27
CA ASN A 748 -28.09 33.55 19.09
C ASN A 748 -27.49 32.19 19.48
N VAL A 749 -26.62 32.17 20.50
CA VAL A 749 -26.01 30.94 20.99
C VAL A 749 -27.05 30.00 21.61
N GLU A 750 -27.99 30.53 22.39
CA GLU A 750 -29.08 29.73 22.99
C GLU A 750 -30.02 29.15 21.93
N ALA A 751 -30.33 29.92 20.87
CA ALA A 751 -31.11 29.41 19.75
C ALA A 751 -30.41 28.23 19.05
N GLU A 752 -29.10 28.35 18.82
CA GLU A 752 -28.30 27.29 18.26
C GLU A 752 -28.25 26.05 19.16
N LYS A 753 -28.00 26.24 20.45
CA LYS A 753 -27.95 25.12 21.42
C LYS A 753 -29.27 24.41 21.54
N LEU A 754 -30.39 25.16 21.60
CA LEU A 754 -31.72 24.57 21.65
C LEU A 754 -32.04 23.78 20.38
N LEU A 755 -31.67 24.31 19.22
CA LEU A 755 -31.82 23.59 17.95
C LEU A 755 -31.00 22.28 17.97
N TYR A 756 -29.78 22.31 18.38
CA TYR A 756 -28.94 21.10 18.49
C TYR A 756 -29.51 20.12 19.49
N PHE A 757 -29.97 20.60 20.63
CA PHE A 757 -30.62 19.75 21.63
C PHE A 757 -31.85 19.03 21.06
N ILE A 758 -32.73 19.73 20.38
CA ILE A 758 -33.96 19.12 19.79
C ILE A 758 -33.58 18.13 18.69
N LEU A 759 -32.61 18.44 17.86
CA LEU A 759 -32.15 17.56 16.78
C LEU A 759 -31.46 16.29 17.30
N ALA A 760 -30.76 16.37 18.43
CA ALA A 760 -30.00 15.26 19.00
C ALA A 760 -30.76 14.47 20.08
N TYR A 761 -31.69 15.10 20.80
CA TYR A 761 -32.42 14.45 21.90
C TYR A 761 -33.48 13.47 21.40
N PRO A 762 -33.66 12.29 21.97
CA PRO A 762 -32.93 11.68 23.10
C PRO A 762 -31.84 10.67 22.62
N GLN A 763 -31.05 11.02 21.64
CA GLN A 763 -30.02 10.11 21.09
C GLN A 763 -29.00 9.73 22.15
N LYS A 764 -28.54 8.47 22.06
CA LYS A 764 -27.39 7.98 22.78
C LYS A 764 -26.20 7.94 21.83
N VAL A 765 -25.05 8.36 22.29
CA VAL A 765 -23.80 8.40 21.50
C VAL A 765 -22.70 7.69 22.25
N VAL A 766 -22.02 6.78 21.60
CA VAL A 766 -20.80 6.15 22.16
C VAL A 766 -19.61 7.07 21.90
N ILE A 767 -18.84 7.35 22.94
CA ILE A 767 -17.58 8.11 22.82
C ILE A 767 -16.42 7.17 23.11
N VAL A 768 -15.54 7.03 22.11
CA VAL A 768 -14.28 6.28 22.20
C VAL A 768 -13.15 7.29 22.37
N LYS A 769 -12.29 7.09 23.36
CA LYS A 769 -11.12 7.95 23.60
C LYS A 769 -9.84 7.11 23.52
N SER A 770 -8.91 7.52 22.68
CA SER A 770 -7.62 6.83 22.52
C SER A 770 -6.63 7.09 23.68
N GLY A 771 -6.87 8.13 24.48
CA GLY A 771 -5.90 8.60 25.47
C GLY A 771 -4.82 9.50 24.85
N GLU A 772 -3.76 9.75 25.62
CA GLU A 772 -2.66 10.63 25.22
C GLU A 772 -1.31 9.89 25.26
N LYS A 773 -0.36 10.29 24.42
CA LYS A 773 1.04 9.82 24.42
C LYS A 773 1.16 8.30 24.37
N ASP A 774 1.76 7.70 25.38
CA ASP A 774 2.00 6.26 25.43
C ASP A 774 0.72 5.45 25.65
N VAL A 775 -0.30 6.03 26.30
CA VAL A 775 -1.63 5.40 26.44
C VAL A 775 -2.28 5.27 25.06
N GLU A 776 -2.19 6.33 24.25
CA GLU A 776 -2.69 6.32 22.87
C GLU A 776 -1.97 5.24 22.05
N LYS A 777 -0.63 5.14 22.11
CA LYS A 777 0.12 4.09 21.40
C LYS A 777 -0.31 2.68 21.81
N CYS A 778 -0.50 2.46 23.10
CA CYS A 778 -1.01 1.17 23.59
C CYS A 778 -2.43 0.87 23.09
N PHE A 779 -3.26 1.89 22.98
CA PHE A 779 -4.61 1.78 22.44
C PHE A 779 -4.60 1.46 20.94
N LEU A 780 -3.78 2.20 20.17
CA LEU A 780 -3.60 1.98 18.74
C LEU A 780 -2.95 0.61 18.44
N GLY A 781 -2.03 0.15 19.28
CA GLY A 781 -1.29 -1.10 19.12
C GLY A 781 -0.11 -0.99 18.14
N TYR A 782 0.14 0.20 17.60
CA TYR A 782 1.23 0.48 16.66
C TYR A 782 1.92 1.81 16.95
N GLU A 783 3.11 1.95 16.39
CA GLU A 783 3.84 3.22 16.34
C GLU A 783 4.51 3.41 14.97
N PHE A 784 4.79 4.67 14.63
CA PHE A 784 5.51 5.03 13.42
C PHE A 784 7.01 5.08 13.66
N SER A 785 7.79 4.53 12.74
CA SER A 785 9.24 4.61 12.73
C SER A 785 9.75 5.32 11.48
N ASN A 786 10.62 6.31 11.69
CA ASN A 786 11.37 6.99 10.63
C ASN A 786 12.84 6.49 10.59
N ARG A 787 13.18 5.45 11.34
CA ARG A 787 14.55 4.91 11.37
C ARG A 787 14.87 4.24 10.05
N ARG A 788 16.01 4.60 9.45
CA ARG A 788 16.49 4.03 8.21
C ARG A 788 16.53 2.50 8.26
N GLY A 789 15.88 1.84 7.30
CA GLY A 789 15.76 0.38 7.24
C GLY A 789 14.71 -0.22 8.18
N ASN A 790 13.95 0.61 8.88
CA ASN A 790 12.83 0.23 9.72
C ASN A 790 11.75 1.33 9.71
N GLU A 791 11.54 1.92 8.52
CA GLU A 791 10.49 2.93 8.28
C GLU A 791 9.12 2.26 8.25
N GLY A 792 8.06 3.01 8.57
CA GLY A 792 6.68 2.57 8.46
C GLY A 792 5.98 2.36 9.80
N ILE A 793 4.90 1.59 9.78
CA ILE A 793 4.08 1.25 10.93
C ILE A 793 4.56 -0.08 11.52
N HIS A 794 4.76 -0.11 12.83
CA HIS A 794 5.22 -1.30 13.53
C HIS A 794 4.36 -1.56 14.76
N ALA A 795 4.12 -2.85 15.06
CA ALA A 795 3.48 -3.23 16.31
C ALA A 795 4.30 -2.77 17.53
N ILE A 796 3.63 -2.28 18.56
CA ILE A 796 4.27 -1.80 19.80
C ILE A 796 5.01 -2.91 20.55
N GLN A 797 4.64 -4.18 20.34
CA GLN A 797 5.29 -5.33 20.96
C GLN A 797 6.10 -6.09 19.91
N LYS A 798 7.40 -6.21 20.17
CA LYS A 798 8.32 -6.90 19.28
C LYS A 798 7.91 -8.37 19.09
N GLY A 799 7.81 -8.79 17.82
CA GLY A 799 7.46 -10.16 17.45
C GLY A 799 5.96 -10.47 17.42
N LYS A 800 5.10 -9.46 17.65
CA LYS A 800 3.66 -9.58 17.49
C LYS A 800 3.18 -8.79 16.27
N ASN A 801 1.99 -9.13 15.78
CA ASN A 801 1.28 -8.37 14.78
C ASN A 801 0.48 -7.22 15.42
N ILE A 802 0.12 -6.21 14.64
CA ILE A 802 -0.68 -5.08 15.12
C ILE A 802 -2.04 -5.56 15.65
N ASP A 803 -2.69 -6.50 14.98
CA ASP A 803 -3.99 -7.08 15.37
C ASP A 803 -3.97 -7.71 16.77
N GLU A 804 -2.83 -8.28 17.18
CA GLU A 804 -2.64 -8.85 18.52
C GLU A 804 -2.42 -7.79 19.58
N CYS A 805 -1.94 -6.60 19.21
CA CYS A 805 -1.58 -5.52 20.13
C CYS A 805 -2.69 -4.48 20.27
N THR A 806 -3.46 -4.21 19.21
CA THR A 806 -4.43 -3.12 19.15
C THR A 806 -5.63 -3.34 20.09
N LYS A 807 -6.13 -2.24 20.67
CA LYS A 807 -7.43 -2.19 21.37
C LYS A 807 -8.55 -1.67 20.48
N LEU A 808 -8.26 -1.32 19.24
CA LEU A 808 -9.22 -0.75 18.30
C LEU A 808 -10.25 -1.76 17.82
N PHE A 809 -9.82 -2.91 17.33
CA PHE A 809 -10.69 -3.90 16.69
C PHE A 809 -10.20 -5.33 16.89
N ASP A 810 -11.08 -6.29 16.62
CA ASP A 810 -10.76 -7.71 16.45
C ASP A 810 -10.91 -8.10 15.00
N ALA A 811 -9.87 -8.66 14.40
CA ALA A 811 -9.86 -9.05 12.98
C ALA A 811 -10.91 -10.15 12.66
N ASN A 812 -11.22 -11.01 13.65
CA ASN A 812 -12.06 -12.20 13.46
C ASN A 812 -13.48 -12.07 14.03
N SER A 813 -13.75 -11.05 14.85
CA SER A 813 -15.04 -10.91 15.54
C SER A 813 -15.50 -9.44 15.56
N TYR A 814 -16.80 -9.23 15.37
CA TYR A 814 -17.46 -7.94 15.61
C TYR A 814 -17.77 -7.70 17.08
N ASP A 815 -17.83 -8.76 17.87
CA ASP A 815 -18.25 -8.71 19.27
C ASP A 815 -17.15 -9.26 20.17
N ASN A 816 -16.19 -8.40 20.50
CA ASN A 816 -15.13 -8.65 21.46
C ASN A 816 -15.11 -7.50 22.49
N PRO A 817 -15.52 -7.71 23.76
CA PRO A 817 -15.62 -6.66 24.77
C PRO A 817 -14.31 -5.88 25.03
N ASP A 818 -13.16 -6.47 24.70
CA ASP A 818 -11.85 -5.82 24.87
C ASP A 818 -11.49 -4.84 23.75
N LYS A 819 -12.35 -4.68 22.75
CA LYS A 819 -12.09 -3.88 21.56
C LYS A 819 -13.11 -2.74 21.39
N ALA A 820 -12.63 -1.56 21.04
CA ALA A 820 -13.43 -0.36 20.88
C ALA A 820 -14.50 -0.48 19.78
N SER A 821 -14.18 -1.15 18.65
CA SER A 821 -15.10 -1.35 17.55
C SER A 821 -16.39 -2.05 17.95
N THR A 822 -16.33 -2.96 18.92
CA THR A 822 -17.51 -3.68 19.46
C THR A 822 -18.58 -2.74 19.98
N TYR A 823 -18.21 -1.72 20.68
CA TYR A 823 -19.19 -0.77 21.28
C TYR A 823 -19.85 0.10 20.21
N VAL A 824 -19.12 0.50 19.18
CA VAL A 824 -19.66 1.23 18.04
C VAL A 824 -20.57 0.32 17.21
N TYR A 825 -20.15 -0.90 16.93
CA TYR A 825 -20.95 -1.91 16.26
C TYR A 825 -22.28 -2.19 16.98
N ARG A 826 -22.23 -2.38 18.29
CA ARG A 826 -23.44 -2.56 19.11
C ARG A 826 -24.34 -1.33 19.10
N ALA A 827 -23.76 -0.12 19.15
CA ALA A 827 -24.52 1.13 19.09
C ALA A 827 -25.28 1.28 17.76
N PHE A 828 -24.71 0.87 16.64
CA PHE A 828 -25.41 0.78 15.34
C PHE A 828 -26.63 -0.15 15.41
N LYS A 829 -26.62 -1.17 16.25
CA LYS A 829 -27.73 -2.10 16.49
C LYS A 829 -28.70 -1.62 17.59
N GLY A 830 -28.48 -0.43 18.14
CA GLY A 830 -29.31 0.11 19.25
C GLY A 830 -28.97 -0.50 20.62
N ASP A 831 -27.92 -1.29 20.72
CA ASP A 831 -27.44 -1.85 21.98
C ASP A 831 -26.33 -0.97 22.56
N TYR A 832 -26.67 -0.23 23.60
CA TYR A 832 -25.77 0.64 24.36
C TYR A 832 -25.37 0.04 25.71
N ALA A 833 -25.67 -1.26 25.94
CA ALA A 833 -25.22 -1.94 27.14
C ALA A 833 -23.70 -2.05 27.14
N MET A 834 -23.07 -1.41 28.11
CA MET A 834 -21.65 -1.57 28.40
C MET A 834 -21.48 -2.75 29.32
N PRO A 835 -20.92 -3.90 28.90
CA PRO A 835 -20.44 -4.87 29.85
C PRO A 835 -19.34 -4.20 30.66
N ILE A 836 -19.51 -4.11 31.97
CA ILE A 836 -18.48 -3.64 32.89
C ILE A 836 -17.42 -4.72 32.86
N ALA A 837 -16.40 -4.58 32.01
CA ALA A 837 -15.23 -5.40 32.10
C ALA A 837 -14.56 -5.09 33.46
N GLU A 838 -14.31 -6.11 34.26
CA GLU A 838 -13.64 -5.98 35.58
C GLU A 838 -12.30 -5.23 35.45
N SER A 839 -11.66 -5.22 34.29
CA SER A 839 -10.45 -4.47 33.98
C SER A 839 -10.65 -2.96 33.76
N MET A 840 -11.87 -2.47 33.55
CA MET A 840 -12.15 -1.02 33.36
C MET A 840 -12.55 -0.32 34.68
N GLN A 841 -12.81 -1.05 35.75
CA GLN A 841 -13.13 -0.48 37.05
C GLN A 841 -11.97 0.23 37.77
N THR A 842 -10.75 0.11 37.24
CA THR A 842 -9.55 0.69 37.90
C THR A 842 -9.09 2.02 37.28
N HIS A 843 -9.81 2.57 36.29
CA HIS A 843 -9.44 3.83 35.63
C HIS A 843 -10.62 4.77 35.31
N ILE A 844 -11.59 4.87 36.25
CA ILE A 844 -12.53 5.99 36.32
C ILE A 844 -12.13 6.90 37.49
#